data_a0a42b8a0856cc5888f5787cbf003b12
#
_entry.id   a0a42b8a0856cc5888f5787cbf003b12
#
_cell.length_a   1.000
_cell.length_b   1.000
_cell.length_c   1.000
_cell.angle_alpha   90.00
_cell.angle_beta   90.00
_cell.angle_gamma   90.00
#
_symmetry.space_group_name_H-M   'P 1'
#
loop_
_entity.id
_entity.type
_entity.pdbx_description
1 polymer ?
#
loop_
_entity_poly.entity_id
_entity_poly.type
_entity_poly.pdbx_seq_one_letter_code
_entity_poly.pdbx_strand_id
1 'polypeptide(L)'
;MVYFSKIIGVLLLGFLVACTRSPKAVSLLEAEERAKADILKIEKIKKDNQSWEENLEIDLYTAIALAIKNNKELKIKLLESALANRQLEKIKFEMLPSIATNAGYSASENYTATTSATVTGDVAGSMGTSYSTSRQRDVNTQDIGFTWNALDFGLSYIRAGQNSNRYLIAEEMERKAEHNIVREVVKSYWNTLSADKLIRKYDPLLIEVDKALNDSQKIEELLLTKPMDALLYQKELLDIQRALQSQKQIFIDSRIQLGVLMGLLPNQKFKVVPTNDPLTVLDMNLKGMEEYALVHRPELIESHYEEIISVQETKASMASLMPGLNFNAAWTHSSNDYLMNKTNFEYGSTMGANLLNIYLYPKIKKFNETNTEVIKEKRLALSMAVLSQVHLANIDYAMALEEYDTAERYYQVSRKITQQIKNAQKIARFGNLELIREQASLLVAELRYDIAYSKLQHAIGKIYASVGLDVTKENVKKLGFRDYAAIIKNNFKSSGKKYYAKVNNPIKRQNPVAKKYGDDSVSQFSFARNTFNLGGDGRVIYDAVQSNGKPLPLWINFLPSQRMFLINNSEKDNTEELKIIVSAKNINVRIEDSFNLLVDPELRAMRIEQEKNLEKQRKLAKKQKLDEIKRKKAEKLLQKQKEQKEKEEAEMLAKKAAEELLRKQKEKKEAEMLAKKQAEELLKKQKEEAEILAKKQMEKL
;
A
#
# COMPACT_ATOMS: atom_id res chain seq x y z
N MET A 1 49.74 25.57 -43.67
CA MET A 1 48.54 26.30 -43.16
C MET A 1 47.21 25.89 -43.82
N VAL A 2 47.11 25.82 -45.16
CA VAL A 2 45.82 25.56 -45.84
C VAL A 2 45.23 24.19 -45.55
N TYR A 3 46.01 23.13 -45.34
CA TYR A 3 45.51 21.76 -45.03
C TYR A 3 45.05 21.61 -43.56
N PHE A 4 45.70 22.28 -42.61
CA PHE A 4 45.35 22.21 -41.19
C PHE A 4 44.04 22.96 -40.91
N SER A 5 43.82 24.11 -41.57
CA SER A 5 42.57 24.87 -41.53
C SER A 5 41.39 24.08 -42.07
N LYS A 6 41.58 23.27 -43.10
CA LYS A 6 40.55 22.40 -43.67
C LYS A 6 40.20 21.24 -42.74
N ILE A 7 41.19 20.65 -42.06
CA ILE A 7 40.96 19.55 -41.10
C ILE A 7 40.21 20.06 -39.84
N ILE A 8 40.55 21.24 -39.33
CA ILE A 8 39.82 21.88 -38.20
C ILE A 8 38.41 22.26 -38.63
N GLY A 9 38.21 22.75 -39.84
CA GLY A 9 36.89 23.05 -40.42
C GLY A 9 35.98 21.82 -40.54
N VAL A 10 36.54 20.69 -40.96
CA VAL A 10 35.79 19.42 -41.05
C VAL A 10 35.49 18.84 -39.69
N LEU A 11 36.37 18.93 -38.68
CA LEU A 11 36.12 18.51 -37.32
C LEU A 11 35.09 19.40 -36.64
N LEU A 12 35.10 20.74 -36.83
CA LEU A 12 34.10 21.67 -36.32
C LEU A 12 32.73 21.46 -36.95
N LEU A 13 32.65 21.18 -38.25
CA LEU A 13 31.42 20.81 -38.94
C LEU A 13 30.89 19.44 -38.46
N GLY A 14 31.77 18.48 -38.20
CA GLY A 14 31.38 17.18 -37.61
C GLY A 14 30.79 17.32 -36.19
N PHE A 15 31.35 18.24 -35.38
CA PHE A 15 30.80 18.52 -34.04
C PHE A 15 29.46 19.27 -34.06
N LEU A 16 29.26 20.20 -35.01
CA LEU A 16 27.99 20.91 -35.15
C LEU A 16 26.82 19.96 -35.62
N VAL A 17 27.10 18.96 -36.41
CA VAL A 17 26.11 17.95 -36.84
C VAL A 17 25.81 16.94 -35.72
N ALA A 18 26.76 16.68 -34.80
CA ALA A 18 26.56 15.79 -33.67
C ALA A 18 25.70 16.39 -32.55
N CYS A 19 25.60 17.74 -32.46
CA CYS A 19 24.84 18.42 -31.39
C CYS A 19 23.36 18.64 -31.70
N THR A 20 22.86 18.37 -32.93
CA THR A 20 21.46 18.52 -33.24
C THR A 20 20.73 17.16 -33.20
N ARG A 21 20.74 16.51 -32.06
CA ARG A 21 19.78 15.40 -31.82
C ARG A 21 18.41 16.01 -31.50
N SER A 22 17.61 16.26 -32.53
CA SER A 22 16.18 16.46 -32.30
C SER A 22 15.60 15.20 -31.65
N PRO A 23 14.76 15.33 -30.61
CA PRO A 23 14.10 14.18 -30.00
C PRO A 23 13.30 13.45 -31.05
N LYS A 24 13.69 12.20 -31.37
CA LYS A 24 12.89 11.34 -32.24
C LYS A 24 11.68 10.85 -31.44
N ALA A 25 10.50 10.99 -32.02
CA ALA A 25 9.32 10.31 -31.51
C ALA A 25 9.60 8.80 -31.45
N VAL A 26 9.10 8.14 -30.40
CA VAL A 26 9.25 6.69 -30.22
C VAL A 26 8.64 5.99 -31.45
N SER A 27 9.43 5.20 -32.14
CA SER A 27 8.95 4.42 -33.28
C SER A 27 8.07 3.26 -32.80
N LEU A 28 7.16 2.79 -33.66
CA LEU A 28 6.28 1.67 -33.35
C LEU A 28 7.08 0.41 -32.99
N LEU A 29 8.20 0.21 -33.66
CA LEU A 29 9.12 -0.91 -33.42
C LEU A 29 9.78 -0.84 -32.04
N GLU A 30 10.22 0.34 -31.58
CA GLU A 30 10.74 0.53 -30.23
C GLU A 30 9.64 0.35 -29.17
N ALA A 31 8.41 0.77 -29.46
CA ALA A 31 7.27 0.54 -28.57
C ALA A 31 6.95 -0.97 -28.44
N GLU A 32 7.00 -1.72 -29.56
CA GLU A 32 6.81 -3.18 -29.55
C GLU A 32 7.93 -3.91 -28.80
N GLU A 33 9.19 -3.51 -28.96
CA GLU A 33 10.31 -4.10 -28.21
C GLU A 33 10.18 -3.87 -26.71
N ARG A 34 9.80 -2.66 -26.31
CA ARG A 34 9.51 -2.34 -24.90
C ARG A 34 8.34 -3.17 -24.36
N ALA A 35 7.25 -3.27 -25.13
CA ALA A 35 6.09 -4.08 -24.75
C ALA A 35 6.48 -5.56 -24.57
N LYS A 36 7.28 -6.13 -25.47
CA LYS A 36 7.80 -7.50 -25.35
C LYS A 36 8.67 -7.67 -24.09
N ALA A 37 9.56 -6.71 -23.82
CA ALA A 37 10.39 -6.73 -22.60
C ALA A 37 9.55 -6.66 -21.31
N ASP A 38 8.48 -5.85 -21.31
CA ASP A 38 7.59 -5.74 -20.18
C ASP A 38 6.73 -6.99 -19.99
N ILE A 39 6.25 -7.61 -21.07
CA ILE A 39 5.55 -8.90 -21.04
C ILE A 39 6.44 -9.98 -20.41
N LEU A 40 7.71 -10.09 -20.82
CA LEU A 40 8.66 -11.04 -20.25
C LEU A 40 8.87 -10.82 -18.74
N LYS A 41 8.96 -9.56 -18.31
CA LYS A 41 9.04 -9.22 -16.86
C LYS A 41 7.76 -9.61 -16.12
N ILE A 42 6.59 -9.36 -16.72
CA ILE A 42 5.29 -9.74 -16.18
C ILE A 42 5.17 -11.26 -16.06
N GLU A 43 5.61 -12.02 -17.08
CA GLU A 43 5.64 -13.48 -17.06
C GLU A 43 6.58 -14.01 -15.96
N LYS A 44 7.74 -13.38 -15.76
CA LYS A 44 8.63 -13.72 -14.65
C LYS A 44 7.96 -13.51 -13.30
N ILE A 45 7.30 -12.36 -13.10
CA ILE A 45 6.52 -12.07 -11.88
C ILE A 45 5.41 -13.12 -11.70
N LYS A 46 4.77 -13.56 -12.80
CA LYS A 46 3.77 -14.61 -12.77
C LYS A 46 4.36 -15.94 -12.30
N LYS A 47 5.55 -16.32 -12.78
CA LYS A 47 6.26 -17.54 -12.35
C LYS A 47 6.70 -17.46 -10.90
N ASP A 48 7.23 -16.34 -10.47
CA ASP A 48 7.64 -16.11 -9.07
C ASP A 48 6.42 -16.16 -8.13
N ASN A 49 5.24 -15.70 -8.59
CA ASN A 49 3.98 -15.77 -7.86
C ASN A 49 3.26 -17.13 -8.00
N GLN A 50 3.58 -17.96 -9.00
CA GLN A 50 3.03 -19.32 -9.15
C GLN A 50 3.51 -20.30 -8.06
N SER A 51 4.60 -19.99 -7.37
CA SER A 51 4.99 -20.68 -6.15
C SER A 51 4.03 -20.42 -4.97
N TRP A 52 3.12 -19.47 -5.13
CA TRP A 52 2.01 -19.25 -4.21
C TRP A 52 0.93 -20.27 -4.58
N GLU A 53 0.69 -21.22 -3.68
CA GLU A 53 -0.30 -22.27 -3.83
C GLU A 53 -1.59 -21.71 -4.47
N GLU A 54 -2.10 -22.36 -5.52
CA GLU A 54 -3.37 -22.00 -6.20
C GLU A 54 -4.55 -21.84 -5.24
N ASN A 55 -4.41 -22.24 -3.98
CA ASN A 55 -5.38 -22.22 -2.90
C ASN A 55 -5.00 -21.28 -1.73
N LEU A 56 -4.19 -20.24 -1.97
CA LEU A 56 -3.86 -19.29 -0.90
C LEU A 56 -5.14 -18.63 -0.37
N GLU A 57 -5.50 -18.96 0.86
CA GLU A 57 -6.58 -18.30 1.57
C GLU A 57 -6.10 -16.96 2.11
N ILE A 58 -6.69 -15.88 1.62
CA ILE A 58 -6.30 -14.50 1.90
C ILE A 58 -7.30 -13.89 2.87
N ASP A 59 -6.90 -13.68 4.12
CA ASP A 59 -7.61 -12.85 5.08
C ASP A 59 -7.20 -11.38 4.95
N LEU A 60 -7.86 -10.48 5.68
CA LEU A 60 -7.60 -9.04 5.64
C LEU A 60 -6.13 -8.70 5.87
N TYR A 61 -5.51 -9.29 6.90
CA TYR A 61 -4.14 -8.95 7.28
C TYR A 61 -3.10 -9.52 6.33
N THR A 62 -3.39 -10.68 5.76
CA THR A 62 -2.60 -11.25 4.67
C THR A 62 -2.68 -10.39 3.42
N ALA A 63 -3.87 -9.88 3.07
CA ALA A 63 -4.03 -8.97 1.94
C ALA A 63 -3.23 -7.67 2.13
N ILE A 64 -3.26 -7.08 3.32
CA ILE A 64 -2.47 -5.89 3.66
C ILE A 64 -0.96 -6.20 3.58
N ALA A 65 -0.51 -7.33 4.15
CA ALA A 65 0.90 -7.72 4.12
C ALA A 65 1.41 -7.93 2.68
N LEU A 66 0.61 -8.57 1.84
CA LEU A 66 0.93 -8.76 0.42
C LEU A 66 0.99 -7.44 -0.33
N ALA A 67 0.04 -6.54 -0.08
CA ALA A 67 0.01 -5.23 -0.70
C ALA A 67 1.25 -4.41 -0.34
N ILE A 68 1.60 -4.30 0.94
CA ILE A 68 2.80 -3.57 1.37
C ILE A 68 4.07 -4.17 0.77
N LYS A 69 4.15 -5.49 0.62
CA LYS A 69 5.34 -6.15 0.08
C LYS A 69 5.48 -6.07 -1.43
N ASN A 70 4.38 -6.17 -2.17
CA ASN A 70 4.39 -6.41 -3.61
C ASN A 70 3.82 -5.25 -4.45
N ASN A 71 3.12 -4.29 -3.83
CA ASN A 71 2.53 -3.17 -4.54
C ASN A 71 3.60 -2.38 -5.29
N LYS A 72 3.36 -2.10 -6.58
CA LYS A 72 4.34 -1.45 -7.45
C LYS A 72 4.47 0.05 -7.16
N GLU A 73 3.38 0.71 -6.77
CA GLU A 73 3.40 2.12 -6.39
C GLU A 73 4.23 2.33 -5.11
N LEU A 74 4.02 1.49 -4.09
CA LEU A 74 4.83 1.55 -2.88
C LEU A 74 6.30 1.24 -3.16
N LYS A 75 6.57 0.28 -4.05
CA LYS A 75 7.94 -0.03 -4.49
C LYS A 75 8.61 1.17 -5.18
N ILE A 76 7.87 1.93 -5.98
CA ILE A 76 8.38 3.17 -6.58
C ILE A 76 8.77 4.16 -5.49
N LYS A 77 7.90 4.40 -4.48
CA LYS A 77 8.20 5.31 -3.37
C LYS A 77 9.43 4.88 -2.56
N LEU A 78 9.57 3.59 -2.31
CA LEU A 78 10.76 3.02 -1.67
C LEU A 78 12.05 3.24 -2.51
N LEU A 79 11.96 3.13 -3.83
CA LEU A 79 13.09 3.42 -4.72
C LEU A 79 13.39 4.92 -4.79
N GLU A 80 12.38 5.79 -4.74
CA GLU A 80 12.55 7.25 -4.65
C GLU A 80 13.26 7.64 -3.35
N SER A 81 12.90 7.04 -2.21
CA SER A 81 13.60 7.21 -0.94
C SER A 81 15.05 6.73 -1.02
N ALA A 82 15.29 5.55 -1.59
CA ALA A 82 16.65 5.05 -1.82
C ALA A 82 17.47 5.95 -2.74
N LEU A 83 16.85 6.52 -3.79
CA LEU A 83 17.50 7.48 -4.70
C LEU A 83 17.88 8.76 -3.97
N ALA A 84 17.00 9.32 -3.13
CA ALA A 84 17.28 10.49 -2.32
C ALA A 84 18.47 10.25 -1.36
N ASN A 85 18.56 9.06 -0.78
CA ASN A 85 19.73 8.67 0.04
C ASN A 85 21.03 8.62 -0.79
N ARG A 86 20.99 8.07 -2.02
CA ARG A 86 22.16 8.07 -2.92
C ARG A 86 22.57 9.47 -3.35
N GLN A 87 21.61 10.38 -3.54
CA GLN A 87 21.90 11.79 -3.80
C GLN A 87 22.61 12.46 -2.61
N LEU A 88 22.16 12.14 -1.39
CA LEU A 88 22.86 12.61 -0.18
C LEU A 88 24.30 12.11 -0.11
N GLU A 89 24.55 10.82 -0.39
CA GLU A 89 25.88 10.25 -0.46
C GLU A 89 26.75 10.97 -1.51
N LYS A 90 26.21 11.20 -2.72
CA LYS A 90 26.92 11.92 -3.78
C LYS A 90 27.35 13.31 -3.35
N ILE A 91 26.44 14.08 -2.73
CA ILE A 91 26.75 15.47 -2.30
C ILE A 91 27.81 15.50 -1.19
N LYS A 92 27.90 14.47 -0.34
CA LYS A 92 29.00 14.35 0.62
C LYS A 92 30.37 14.29 -0.06
N PHE A 93 30.46 13.69 -1.24
CA PHE A 93 31.71 13.72 -2.03
C PHE A 93 32.01 15.07 -2.65
N GLU A 94 30.98 15.87 -2.96
CA GLU A 94 31.17 17.25 -3.50
C GLU A 94 31.76 18.21 -2.46
N MET A 95 31.81 17.85 -1.18
CA MET A 95 32.52 18.60 -0.13
C MET A 95 34.03 18.38 -0.16
N LEU A 96 34.49 17.32 -0.83
CA LEU A 96 35.93 17.02 -0.90
C LEU A 96 36.63 17.97 -1.90
N PRO A 97 37.91 18.22 -1.69
CA PRO A 97 38.70 18.95 -2.66
C PRO A 97 38.74 18.24 -4.01
N SER A 98 38.78 19.00 -5.10
CA SER A 98 38.98 18.45 -6.43
C SER A 98 40.45 18.11 -6.66
N ILE A 99 40.72 16.90 -7.11
CA ILE A 99 42.04 16.46 -7.57
C ILE A 99 41.89 16.15 -9.05
N ALA A 100 42.60 16.92 -9.87
CA ALA A 100 42.60 16.78 -11.33
C ALA A 100 44.00 16.48 -11.83
N THR A 101 44.10 15.63 -12.82
CA THR A 101 45.37 15.42 -13.56
C THR A 101 45.12 15.82 -15.02
N ASN A 102 46.04 16.61 -15.56
CA ASN A 102 46.00 17.01 -16.93
C ASN A 102 47.32 16.59 -17.61
N ALA A 103 47.22 16.17 -18.85
CA ALA A 103 48.33 15.91 -19.72
C ALA A 103 48.09 16.66 -21.03
N GLY A 104 48.99 17.52 -21.41
CA GLY A 104 48.85 18.35 -22.61
C GLY A 104 50.07 18.25 -23.51
N TYR A 105 49.88 18.28 -24.82
CA TYR A 105 50.89 18.47 -25.83
C TYR A 105 50.57 19.75 -26.59
N SER A 106 51.55 20.66 -26.65
CA SER A 106 51.42 21.90 -27.42
C SER A 106 52.59 22.02 -28.40
N ALA A 107 52.25 22.20 -29.66
CA ALA A 107 53.24 22.45 -30.72
C ALA A 107 52.94 23.80 -31.39
N SER A 108 53.97 24.55 -31.69
CA SER A 108 53.87 25.80 -32.47
C SER A 108 54.80 25.76 -33.68
N GLU A 109 54.37 26.32 -34.78
CA GLU A 109 55.15 26.37 -36.02
C GLU A 109 56.42 27.20 -35.87
N ASN A 110 56.31 28.29 -35.10
CA ASN A 110 57.42 29.22 -34.84
C ASN A 110 57.79 29.31 -33.37
N TYR A 111 58.98 29.67 -33.04
CA TYR A 111 59.36 30.00 -31.66
C TYR A 111 58.61 31.25 -31.18
N THR A 112 58.00 31.13 -29.99
CA THR A 112 57.47 32.28 -29.29
C THR A 112 58.66 33.03 -28.67
N ALA A 113 59.08 34.12 -29.30
CA ALA A 113 60.23 34.90 -28.85
C ALA A 113 59.81 36.32 -28.55
N THR A 114 60.43 36.91 -27.55
CA THR A 114 60.22 38.32 -27.14
C THR A 114 61.48 39.08 -27.25
N THR A 115 61.40 40.37 -27.57
CA THR A 115 62.50 41.33 -27.45
C THR A 115 62.15 42.34 -26.37
N SER A 116 63.16 42.93 -25.73
CA SER A 116 62.97 43.96 -24.71
C SER A 116 63.27 45.34 -25.30
N ALA A 117 62.45 46.30 -24.93
CA ALA A 117 62.77 47.72 -25.18
C ALA A 117 63.12 48.42 -23.85
N THR A 118 64.06 49.26 -23.84
CA THR A 118 64.37 50.08 -22.66
C THR A 118 63.29 51.17 -22.54
N VAL A 119 62.63 51.26 -21.42
CA VAL A 119 61.63 52.29 -21.15
C VAL A 119 62.29 53.34 -20.25
N THR A 120 62.34 54.56 -20.73
CA THR A 120 62.88 55.73 -19.96
C THR A 120 61.72 56.71 -19.82
N GLY A 121 61.14 56.82 -18.60
CA GLY A 121 59.91 57.55 -18.38
C GLY A 121 58.72 56.87 -19.07
N ASP A 122 57.85 57.65 -19.74
CA ASP A 122 56.69 57.12 -20.49
C ASP A 122 57.01 56.78 -21.97
N VAL A 123 58.30 56.86 -22.35
CA VAL A 123 58.73 56.61 -23.74
C VAL A 123 59.44 55.27 -23.82
N ALA A 124 58.95 54.41 -24.68
CA ALA A 124 59.63 53.16 -25.03
C ALA A 124 60.81 53.54 -26.03
N GLY A 125 61.99 53.12 -25.68
CA GLY A 125 63.18 53.23 -26.56
C GLY A 125 63.07 52.22 -27.73
N SER A 126 64.12 52.23 -28.58
CA SER A 126 64.20 51.30 -29.69
C SER A 126 64.18 49.86 -29.22
N MET A 127 63.44 49.00 -29.93
CA MET A 127 63.47 47.58 -29.69
C MET A 127 64.85 46.98 -29.83
N GLY A 128 65.25 46.10 -28.92
CA GLY A 128 66.51 45.36 -29.06
C GLY A 128 66.49 44.50 -30.32
N THR A 129 67.68 44.38 -30.94
CA THR A 129 67.83 43.56 -32.15
C THR A 129 67.88 42.03 -31.88
N SER A 130 67.98 41.66 -30.61
CA SER A 130 68.02 40.26 -30.19
C SER A 130 66.68 39.80 -29.67
N TYR A 131 66.33 38.60 -30.05
CA TYR A 131 65.11 37.91 -29.58
C TYR A 131 65.54 36.82 -28.62
N SER A 132 64.78 36.66 -27.50
CA SER A 132 64.94 35.57 -26.54
C SER A 132 63.66 34.72 -26.48
N THR A 133 63.81 33.44 -26.31
CA THR A 133 62.71 32.53 -26.08
C THR A 133 62.95 31.75 -24.81
N SER A 134 61.86 31.51 -24.05
CA SER A 134 61.87 30.69 -22.85
C SER A 134 61.03 29.37 -23.03
N ARG A 135 60.56 29.16 -24.28
CA ARG A 135 59.66 27.98 -24.56
C ARG A 135 60.08 27.30 -25.86
N GLN A 136 60.24 26.00 -25.82
CA GLN A 136 60.39 25.16 -27.00
C GLN A 136 59.11 25.17 -27.85
N ARG A 137 59.26 24.85 -29.15
CA ARG A 137 58.10 24.74 -30.06
C ARG A 137 57.17 23.60 -29.67
N ASP A 138 57.76 22.49 -29.20
CA ASP A 138 57.04 21.25 -28.83
C ASP A 138 57.22 21.02 -27.32
N VAL A 139 56.11 21.05 -26.58
CA VAL A 139 56.17 20.93 -25.12
C VAL A 139 55.06 19.97 -24.66
N ASN A 140 55.46 18.96 -23.90
CA ASN A 140 54.57 18.12 -23.13
C ASN A 140 54.45 18.65 -21.71
N THR A 141 53.23 18.82 -21.23
CA THR A 141 52.96 19.23 -19.86
C THR A 141 52.12 18.15 -19.16
N GLN A 142 52.42 17.89 -17.92
CA GLN A 142 51.67 17.03 -17.06
C GLN A 142 51.54 17.72 -15.71
N ASP A 143 50.32 17.68 -15.16
CA ASP A 143 50.08 18.23 -13.82
C ASP A 143 49.10 17.36 -13.03
N ILE A 144 49.32 17.35 -11.73
CA ILE A 144 48.34 16.86 -10.74
C ILE A 144 48.05 18.06 -9.85
N GLY A 145 46.81 18.57 -9.96
CA GLY A 145 46.35 19.75 -9.25
C GLY A 145 45.32 19.39 -8.17
N PHE A 146 45.46 20.02 -7.03
CA PHE A 146 44.52 20.04 -5.92
C PHE A 146 43.89 21.43 -5.86
N THR A 147 42.58 21.50 -5.84
CA THR A 147 41.83 22.74 -5.67
C THR A 147 40.75 22.58 -4.63
N TRP A 148 40.72 23.50 -3.68
CA TRP A 148 39.68 23.51 -2.63
C TRP A 148 39.20 24.95 -2.38
N ASN A 149 37.89 25.14 -2.45
CA ASN A 149 37.24 26.39 -2.18
C ASN A 149 36.51 26.32 -0.83
N ALA A 150 36.90 27.17 0.13
CA ALA A 150 36.31 27.17 1.46
C ALA A 150 34.82 27.59 1.45
N LEU A 151 34.42 28.49 0.54
CA LEU A 151 33.02 28.88 0.38
C LEU A 151 32.21 27.75 -0.21
N ASP A 152 32.72 27.07 -1.24
CA ASP A 152 32.02 25.91 -1.86
C ASP A 152 31.89 24.75 -0.89
N PHE A 153 32.87 24.51 -0.03
CA PHE A 153 32.77 23.56 1.07
C PHE A 153 31.63 23.93 2.02
N GLY A 154 31.53 25.19 2.46
CA GLY A 154 30.46 25.66 3.33
C GLY A 154 29.07 25.54 2.68
N LEU A 155 28.96 25.88 1.40
CA LEU A 155 27.73 25.72 0.62
C LEU A 155 27.36 24.25 0.44
N SER A 156 28.34 23.41 0.12
CA SER A 156 28.11 21.94 -0.02
C SER A 156 27.69 21.30 1.30
N TYR A 157 28.22 21.75 2.44
CA TYR A 157 27.79 21.33 3.76
C TYR A 157 26.30 21.66 4.01
N ILE A 158 25.86 22.88 3.69
CA ILE A 158 24.45 23.28 3.81
C ILE A 158 23.58 22.44 2.86
N ARG A 159 24.01 22.25 1.61
CA ARG A 159 23.32 21.43 0.61
C ARG A 159 23.22 19.97 1.04
N ALA A 160 24.23 19.40 1.68
CA ALA A 160 24.18 18.07 2.26
C ALA A 160 23.09 17.99 3.35
N GLY A 161 22.97 19.01 4.20
CA GLY A 161 21.88 19.12 5.17
C GLY A 161 20.49 19.18 4.50
N GLN A 162 20.33 19.96 3.43
CA GLN A 162 19.09 20.02 2.66
C GLN A 162 18.73 18.66 2.05
N ASN A 163 19.70 17.95 1.47
CA ASN A 163 19.47 16.64 0.87
C ASN A 163 19.19 15.55 1.93
N SER A 164 19.74 15.69 3.14
CA SER A 164 19.34 14.87 4.27
C SER A 164 17.85 15.04 4.60
N ASN A 165 17.36 16.28 4.62
CA ASN A 165 15.94 16.55 4.84
C ASN A 165 15.06 16.07 3.66
N ARG A 166 15.54 16.16 2.41
CA ARG A 166 14.84 15.61 1.24
C ARG A 166 14.73 14.08 1.30
N TYR A 167 15.75 13.40 1.82
CA TYR A 167 15.68 11.98 2.08
C TYR A 167 14.58 11.66 3.11
N LEU A 168 14.51 12.40 4.21
CA LEU A 168 13.46 12.23 5.22
C LEU A 168 12.05 12.54 4.66
N ILE A 169 11.91 13.54 3.80
CA ILE A 169 10.66 13.79 3.05
C ILE A 169 10.27 12.57 2.20
N ALA A 170 11.23 11.96 1.50
CA ALA A 170 10.93 10.78 0.69
C ALA A 170 10.50 9.57 1.53
N GLU A 171 11.02 9.41 2.75
CA GLU A 171 10.54 8.41 3.72
C GLU A 171 9.10 8.68 4.17
N GLU A 172 8.76 9.94 4.46
CA GLU A 172 7.38 10.30 4.82
C GLU A 172 6.40 10.13 3.65
N MET A 173 6.82 10.39 2.42
CA MET A 173 6.03 10.10 1.21
C MET A 173 5.78 8.59 1.03
N GLU A 174 6.78 7.73 1.32
CA GLU A 174 6.62 6.28 1.34
C GLU A 174 5.58 5.86 2.39
N ARG A 175 5.67 6.41 3.60
CA ARG A 175 4.74 6.16 4.70
C ARG A 175 3.32 6.58 4.37
N LYS A 176 3.13 7.74 3.73
CA LYS A 176 1.84 8.21 3.22
C LYS A 176 1.25 7.25 2.18
N ALA A 177 2.06 6.76 1.26
CA ALA A 177 1.63 5.79 0.27
C ALA A 177 1.19 4.47 0.93
N GLU A 178 1.92 4.01 1.97
CA GLU A 178 1.54 2.83 2.76
C GLU A 178 0.16 3.00 3.40
N HIS A 179 -0.11 4.13 4.07
CA HIS A 179 -1.42 4.42 4.67
C HIS A 179 -2.56 4.39 3.63
N ASN A 180 -2.34 4.96 2.45
CA ASN A 180 -3.32 4.96 1.38
C ASN A 180 -3.59 3.55 0.83
N ILE A 181 -2.54 2.77 0.61
CA ILE A 181 -2.64 1.39 0.12
C ILE A 181 -3.41 0.53 1.14
N VAL A 182 -3.09 0.63 2.42
CA VAL A 182 -3.81 -0.10 3.48
C VAL A 182 -5.30 0.23 3.47
N ARG A 183 -5.65 1.50 3.35
CA ARG A 183 -7.06 1.95 3.27
C ARG A 183 -7.77 1.36 2.06
N GLU A 184 -7.15 1.38 0.88
CA GLU A 184 -7.74 0.82 -0.34
C GLU A 184 -7.83 -0.71 -0.29
N VAL A 185 -6.85 -1.39 0.33
CA VAL A 185 -6.91 -2.84 0.56
C VAL A 185 -8.08 -3.21 1.46
N VAL A 186 -8.29 -2.49 2.57
CA VAL A 186 -9.42 -2.72 3.47
C VAL A 186 -10.74 -2.63 2.70
N LYS A 187 -10.94 -1.57 1.91
CA LYS A 187 -12.13 -1.39 1.07
C LYS A 187 -12.34 -2.53 0.07
N SER A 188 -11.29 -2.82 -0.72
CA SER A 188 -11.38 -3.82 -1.78
C SER A 188 -11.52 -5.24 -1.23
N TYR A 189 -10.90 -5.55 -0.08
CA TYR A 189 -11.02 -6.84 0.59
C TYR A 189 -12.47 -7.13 1.03
N TRP A 190 -13.12 -6.20 1.73
CA TRP A 190 -14.48 -6.39 2.21
C TRP A 190 -15.49 -6.48 1.06
N ASN A 191 -15.31 -5.65 0.03
CA ASN A 191 -16.13 -5.74 -1.17
C ASN A 191 -15.96 -7.08 -1.90
N THR A 192 -14.72 -7.57 -2.02
CA THR A 192 -14.43 -8.87 -2.65
C THR A 192 -14.99 -10.03 -1.83
N LEU A 193 -14.89 -9.97 -0.50
CA LEU A 193 -15.45 -10.98 0.39
C LEU A 193 -16.97 -11.06 0.27
N SER A 194 -17.64 -9.90 0.19
CA SER A 194 -19.09 -9.82 -0.05
C SER A 194 -19.47 -10.40 -1.42
N ALA A 195 -18.66 -10.09 -2.45
CA ALA A 195 -18.83 -10.61 -3.79
C ALA A 195 -18.78 -12.15 -3.84
N ASP A 196 -17.77 -12.74 -3.24
CA ASP A 196 -17.55 -14.20 -3.25
C ASP A 196 -18.68 -14.97 -2.53
N LYS A 197 -19.36 -14.35 -1.56
CA LYS A 197 -20.55 -14.90 -0.92
C LYS A 197 -21.78 -14.83 -1.82
N LEU A 198 -21.96 -13.74 -2.51
CA LEU A 198 -23.18 -13.40 -3.24
C LEU A 198 -23.23 -14.01 -4.64
N ILE A 199 -22.11 -14.08 -5.35
CA ILE A 199 -22.06 -14.67 -6.71
C ILE A 199 -22.63 -16.09 -6.71
N ARG A 200 -22.34 -16.88 -5.69
CA ARG A 200 -22.88 -18.26 -5.57
C ARG A 200 -24.41 -18.34 -5.43
N LYS A 201 -25.03 -17.30 -4.90
CA LYS A 201 -26.49 -17.19 -4.74
C LYS A 201 -27.14 -16.48 -5.92
N TYR A 202 -26.39 -15.61 -6.59
CA TYR A 202 -26.85 -14.75 -7.65
C TYR A 202 -27.21 -15.54 -8.92
N ASP A 203 -26.29 -16.35 -9.44
CA ASP A 203 -26.48 -17.03 -10.71
C ASP A 203 -27.70 -17.98 -10.71
N PRO A 204 -27.95 -18.82 -9.67
CA PRO A 204 -29.17 -19.63 -9.60
C PRO A 204 -30.45 -18.79 -9.52
N LEU A 205 -30.42 -17.70 -8.73
CA LEU A 205 -31.60 -16.86 -8.55
C LEU A 205 -31.93 -16.05 -9.84
N LEU A 206 -30.92 -15.64 -10.60
CA LEU A 206 -31.14 -14.93 -11.86
C LEU A 206 -31.89 -15.82 -12.85
N ILE A 207 -31.55 -17.12 -12.92
CA ILE A 207 -32.28 -18.10 -13.78
C ILE A 207 -33.73 -18.19 -13.34
N GLU A 208 -33.98 -18.22 -12.02
CA GLU A 208 -35.34 -18.25 -11.49
C GLU A 208 -36.12 -16.95 -11.80
N VAL A 209 -35.46 -15.81 -11.68
CA VAL A 209 -36.07 -14.50 -12.02
C VAL A 209 -36.37 -14.39 -13.52
N ASP A 210 -35.48 -14.83 -14.40
CA ASP A 210 -35.72 -14.82 -15.86
C ASP A 210 -36.91 -15.77 -16.21
N LYS A 211 -36.96 -16.90 -15.58
CA LYS A 211 -38.13 -17.80 -15.74
C LYS A 211 -39.41 -17.17 -15.25
N ALA A 212 -39.39 -16.52 -14.07
CA ALA A 212 -40.56 -15.85 -13.52
C ALA A 212 -41.03 -14.67 -14.40
N LEU A 213 -40.08 -13.91 -15.03
CA LEU A 213 -40.39 -12.88 -16.01
C LEU A 213 -41.12 -13.48 -17.23
N ASN A 214 -40.57 -14.54 -17.81
CA ASN A 214 -41.18 -15.23 -18.97
C ASN A 214 -42.59 -15.82 -18.61
N ASP A 215 -42.74 -16.40 -17.43
CA ASP A 215 -44.02 -16.94 -16.99
C ASP A 215 -45.04 -15.81 -16.74
N SER A 216 -44.61 -14.65 -16.18
CA SER A 216 -45.47 -13.50 -15.98
C SER A 216 -45.90 -12.85 -17.32
N GLN A 217 -45.04 -12.82 -18.35
CA GLN A 217 -45.40 -12.38 -19.69
C GLN A 217 -46.47 -13.25 -20.31
N LYS A 218 -46.36 -14.58 -20.18
CA LYS A 218 -47.41 -15.51 -20.65
C LYS A 218 -48.74 -15.32 -19.91
N ILE A 219 -48.68 -15.08 -18.59
CA ILE A 219 -49.87 -14.81 -17.77
C ILE A 219 -50.57 -13.51 -18.23
N GLU A 220 -49.79 -12.47 -18.59
CA GLU A 220 -50.30 -11.23 -19.13
C GLU A 220 -50.93 -11.46 -20.52
N GLU A 221 -50.23 -12.10 -21.46
CA GLU A 221 -50.66 -12.37 -22.82
C GLU A 221 -51.96 -13.20 -22.83
N LEU A 222 -52.10 -14.19 -21.92
CA LEU A 222 -53.27 -15.05 -21.79
C LEU A 222 -54.38 -14.45 -20.96
N LEU A 223 -54.20 -13.19 -20.45
CA LEU A 223 -55.20 -12.46 -19.60
C LEU A 223 -55.64 -13.27 -18.37
N LEU A 224 -54.77 -14.11 -17.83
CA LEU A 224 -55.10 -14.95 -16.67
C LEU A 224 -55.19 -14.16 -15.36
N THR A 225 -54.61 -12.96 -15.31
CA THR A 225 -54.71 -11.98 -14.22
C THR A 225 -55.01 -10.60 -14.79
N LYS A 226 -55.23 -9.61 -13.91
CA LYS A 226 -55.26 -8.22 -14.35
C LYS A 226 -53.91 -7.81 -14.98
N PRO A 227 -53.90 -7.33 -16.24
CA PRO A 227 -52.64 -7.00 -16.93
C PRO A 227 -51.75 -6.04 -16.12
N MET A 228 -52.32 -5.11 -15.39
CA MET A 228 -51.58 -4.15 -14.55
C MET A 228 -50.82 -4.85 -13.43
N ASP A 229 -51.38 -5.90 -12.81
CA ASP A 229 -50.71 -6.63 -11.73
C ASP A 229 -49.52 -7.45 -12.27
N ALA A 230 -49.65 -8.05 -13.47
CA ALA A 230 -48.55 -8.74 -14.14
C ALA A 230 -47.42 -7.75 -14.54
N LEU A 231 -47.77 -6.60 -15.08
CA LEU A 231 -46.77 -5.55 -15.46
C LEU A 231 -46.04 -4.97 -14.24
N LEU A 232 -46.73 -4.72 -13.14
CA LEU A 232 -46.11 -4.25 -11.91
C LEU A 232 -45.12 -5.29 -11.35
N TYR A 233 -45.50 -6.60 -11.39
CA TYR A 233 -44.64 -7.68 -10.98
C TYR A 233 -43.39 -7.78 -11.88
N GLN A 234 -43.54 -7.72 -13.21
CA GLN A 234 -42.42 -7.72 -14.16
C GLN A 234 -41.48 -6.52 -13.91
N LYS A 235 -42.04 -5.32 -13.72
CA LYS A 235 -41.25 -4.13 -13.39
C LYS A 235 -40.41 -4.33 -12.14
N GLU A 236 -41.00 -4.85 -11.06
CA GLU A 236 -40.29 -5.08 -9.79
C GLU A 236 -39.15 -6.09 -9.96
N LEU A 237 -39.36 -7.19 -10.71
CA LEU A 237 -38.31 -8.17 -11.01
C LEU A 237 -37.18 -7.55 -11.84
N LEU A 238 -37.50 -6.71 -12.84
CA LEU A 238 -36.50 -6.01 -13.64
C LEU A 238 -35.70 -5.00 -12.83
N ASP A 239 -36.34 -4.29 -11.88
CA ASP A 239 -35.66 -3.36 -10.98
C ASP A 239 -34.68 -4.12 -10.04
N ILE A 240 -35.09 -5.28 -9.53
CA ILE A 240 -34.21 -6.19 -8.75
C ILE A 240 -33.05 -6.68 -9.61
N GLN A 241 -33.31 -7.17 -10.82
CA GLN A 241 -32.29 -7.66 -11.73
C GLN A 241 -31.26 -6.56 -12.05
N ARG A 242 -31.73 -5.35 -12.34
CA ARG A 242 -30.85 -4.19 -12.60
C ARG A 242 -29.98 -3.83 -11.40
N ALA A 243 -30.57 -3.83 -10.20
CA ALA A 243 -29.82 -3.57 -8.95
C ALA A 243 -28.73 -4.63 -8.74
N LEU A 244 -29.03 -5.90 -8.96
CA LEU A 244 -28.08 -6.99 -8.83
C LEU A 244 -26.96 -6.91 -9.89
N GLN A 245 -27.27 -6.59 -11.14
CA GLN A 245 -26.28 -6.42 -12.21
C GLN A 245 -25.32 -5.29 -11.93
N SER A 246 -25.83 -4.12 -11.48
CA SER A 246 -24.98 -3.00 -11.10
C SER A 246 -23.97 -3.36 -9.99
N GLN A 247 -24.41 -4.13 -9.01
CA GLN A 247 -23.52 -4.56 -7.92
C GLN A 247 -22.51 -5.63 -8.36
N LYS A 248 -22.85 -6.50 -9.28
CA LYS A 248 -21.92 -7.49 -9.86
C LYS A 248 -20.71 -6.81 -10.49
N GLN A 249 -20.92 -5.69 -11.20
CA GLN A 249 -19.83 -4.92 -11.78
C GLN A 249 -18.88 -4.38 -10.71
N ILE A 250 -19.43 -3.73 -9.67
CA ILE A 250 -18.63 -3.19 -8.56
C ILE A 250 -17.81 -4.29 -7.88
N PHE A 251 -18.33 -5.48 -7.76
CA PHE A 251 -17.65 -6.61 -7.16
C PHE A 251 -16.50 -7.13 -8.01
N ILE A 252 -16.70 -7.25 -9.32
CA ILE A 252 -15.64 -7.65 -10.25
C ILE A 252 -14.50 -6.63 -10.21
N ASP A 253 -14.84 -5.34 -10.26
CA ASP A 253 -13.87 -4.25 -10.19
C ASP A 253 -13.08 -4.29 -8.87
N SER A 254 -13.77 -4.50 -7.73
CA SER A 254 -13.12 -4.57 -6.42
C SER A 254 -12.17 -5.76 -6.31
N ARG A 255 -12.51 -6.92 -6.92
CA ARG A 255 -11.65 -8.09 -6.95
C ARG A 255 -10.38 -7.84 -7.77
N ILE A 256 -10.53 -7.22 -8.95
CA ILE A 256 -9.38 -6.83 -9.79
C ILE A 256 -8.50 -5.83 -9.03
N GLN A 257 -9.10 -4.80 -8.42
CA GLN A 257 -8.38 -3.80 -7.63
C GLN A 257 -7.61 -4.44 -6.46
N LEU A 258 -8.25 -5.35 -5.72
CA LEU A 258 -7.57 -6.06 -4.63
C LEU A 258 -6.37 -6.86 -5.15
N GLY A 259 -6.52 -7.57 -6.27
CA GLY A 259 -5.43 -8.28 -6.92
C GLY A 259 -4.27 -7.36 -7.28
N VAL A 260 -4.55 -6.23 -7.94
CA VAL A 260 -3.55 -5.22 -8.31
C VAL A 260 -2.85 -4.63 -7.09
N LEU A 261 -3.61 -4.29 -6.03
CA LEU A 261 -3.05 -3.80 -4.77
C LEU A 261 -2.09 -4.80 -4.14
N MET A 262 -2.42 -6.08 -4.15
CA MET A 262 -1.55 -7.17 -3.67
C MET A 262 -0.38 -7.49 -4.62
N GLY A 263 -0.28 -6.82 -5.77
CA GLY A 263 0.75 -7.07 -6.78
C GLY A 263 0.51 -8.33 -7.61
N LEU A 264 -0.73 -8.84 -7.64
CA LEU A 264 -1.16 -9.95 -8.48
C LEU A 264 -1.52 -9.46 -9.88
N LEU A 265 -1.45 -10.36 -10.85
CA LEU A 265 -1.92 -10.06 -12.20
C LEU A 265 -3.46 -10.08 -12.27
N PRO A 266 -4.09 -9.29 -13.17
CA PRO A 266 -5.55 -9.17 -13.25
C PRO A 266 -6.31 -10.49 -13.37
N ASN A 267 -5.72 -11.50 -14.01
CA ASN A 267 -6.33 -12.82 -14.24
C ASN A 267 -5.88 -13.90 -13.22
N GLN A 268 -5.10 -13.54 -12.21
CA GLN A 268 -4.64 -14.51 -11.22
C GLN A 268 -5.76 -14.81 -10.23
N LYS A 269 -6.07 -16.10 -10.07
CA LYS A 269 -7.10 -16.56 -9.14
C LYS A 269 -6.57 -16.54 -7.71
N PHE A 270 -7.39 -16.09 -6.77
CA PHE A 270 -7.15 -16.13 -5.34
C PHE A 270 -8.48 -16.29 -4.60
N LYS A 271 -8.42 -16.82 -3.38
CA LYS A 271 -9.59 -17.03 -2.52
C LYS A 271 -9.54 -16.09 -1.33
N VAL A 272 -10.56 -15.27 -1.15
CA VAL A 272 -10.72 -14.43 0.03
C VAL A 272 -11.50 -15.20 1.10
N VAL A 273 -10.99 -15.17 2.34
CA VAL A 273 -11.63 -15.83 3.49
C VAL A 273 -11.97 -14.81 4.57
N PRO A 274 -13.09 -14.98 5.30
CA PRO A 274 -13.47 -14.07 6.37
C PRO A 274 -12.38 -13.95 7.44
N THR A 275 -12.08 -12.73 7.88
CA THR A 275 -11.25 -12.51 9.06
C THR A 275 -12.07 -12.66 10.34
N ASN A 276 -11.48 -13.29 11.35
CA ASN A 276 -12.11 -13.41 12.67
C ASN A 276 -11.96 -12.13 13.52
N ASP A 277 -11.10 -11.23 13.09
CA ASP A 277 -10.73 -10.00 13.80
C ASP A 277 -10.82 -8.81 12.83
N PRO A 278 -12.02 -8.24 12.59
CA PRO A 278 -12.18 -7.04 11.77
C PRO A 278 -11.51 -5.84 12.43
N LEU A 279 -11.30 -4.76 11.67
CA LEU A 279 -10.77 -3.52 12.21
C LEU A 279 -11.72 -2.94 13.26
N THR A 280 -11.14 -2.47 14.36
CA THR A 280 -11.87 -1.80 15.44
C THR A 280 -11.53 -0.31 15.45
N VAL A 281 -12.44 0.52 15.93
CA VAL A 281 -12.22 1.99 16.03
C VAL A 281 -11.09 2.28 17.01
N LEU A 282 -10.34 3.36 16.77
CA LEU A 282 -9.27 3.81 17.67
C LEU A 282 -9.80 4.14 19.06
N ASP A 283 -9.01 3.81 20.09
CA ASP A 283 -9.32 4.18 21.49
C ASP A 283 -8.90 5.63 21.81
N MET A 284 -9.39 6.55 21.01
CA MET A 284 -9.15 8.00 21.14
C MET A 284 -10.45 8.76 20.97
N ASN A 285 -10.63 9.82 21.74
CA ASN A 285 -11.69 10.80 21.47
C ASN A 285 -11.27 11.70 20.29
N LEU A 286 -12.21 12.47 19.74
CA LEU A 286 -11.95 13.31 18.56
C LEU A 286 -10.77 14.27 18.79
N LYS A 287 -10.70 14.92 19.96
CA LYS A 287 -9.59 15.82 20.29
C LYS A 287 -8.24 15.09 20.35
N GLY A 288 -8.21 13.88 20.90
CA GLY A 288 -7.00 13.05 20.89
C GLY A 288 -6.57 12.64 19.49
N MET A 289 -7.55 12.36 18.60
CA MET A 289 -7.28 12.09 17.18
C MET A 289 -6.70 13.31 16.46
N GLU A 290 -7.22 14.51 16.73
CA GLU A 290 -6.70 15.79 16.20
C GLU A 290 -5.26 16.03 16.64
N GLU A 291 -5.00 15.96 17.94
CA GLU A 291 -3.66 16.18 18.51
C GLU A 291 -2.66 15.14 17.97
N TYR A 292 -3.07 13.87 17.88
CA TYR A 292 -2.21 12.82 17.34
C TYR A 292 -1.92 13.04 15.85
N ALA A 293 -2.94 13.42 15.06
CA ALA A 293 -2.78 13.68 13.62
C ALA A 293 -1.81 14.83 13.35
N LEU A 294 -1.90 15.92 14.12
CA LEU A 294 -0.98 17.07 13.99
C LEU A 294 0.49 16.71 14.24
N VAL A 295 0.76 15.64 15.01
CA VAL A 295 2.14 15.19 15.31
C VAL A 295 2.61 14.10 14.35
N HIS A 296 1.73 13.20 13.92
CA HIS A 296 2.14 11.95 13.25
C HIS A 296 1.81 11.87 11.75
N ARG A 297 1.02 12.83 11.23
CA ARG A 297 0.69 12.82 9.78
C ARG A 297 1.93 13.08 8.94
N PRO A 298 2.23 12.18 7.95
CA PRO A 298 3.40 12.32 7.07
C PRO A 298 3.48 13.67 6.38
N GLU A 299 2.36 14.22 5.91
CA GLU A 299 2.32 15.49 5.20
C GLU A 299 2.75 16.68 6.07
N LEU A 300 2.47 16.64 7.36
CA LEU A 300 2.88 17.70 8.30
C LEU A 300 4.36 17.60 8.65
N ILE A 301 4.87 16.38 8.75
CA ILE A 301 6.29 16.11 8.97
C ILE A 301 7.09 16.52 7.71
N GLU A 302 6.60 16.16 6.52
CA GLU A 302 7.13 16.60 5.22
C GLU A 302 7.23 18.13 5.16
N SER A 303 6.14 18.84 5.47
CA SER A 303 6.10 20.29 5.48
C SER A 303 7.07 20.92 6.51
N HIS A 304 7.30 20.25 7.64
CA HIS A 304 8.32 20.68 8.62
C HIS A 304 9.73 20.56 8.05
N TYR A 305 10.07 19.48 7.35
CA TYR A 305 11.36 19.35 6.68
C TYR A 305 11.52 20.37 5.54
N GLU A 306 10.45 20.70 4.81
CA GLU A 306 10.45 21.77 3.80
C GLU A 306 10.77 23.14 4.43
N GLU A 307 10.22 23.44 5.62
CA GLU A 307 10.55 24.65 6.38
C GLU A 307 12.05 24.69 6.73
N ILE A 308 12.61 23.57 7.22
CA ILE A 308 14.05 23.47 7.52
C ILE A 308 14.88 23.69 6.26
N ILE A 309 14.51 23.09 5.13
CA ILE A 309 15.19 23.28 3.83
C ILE A 309 15.16 24.75 3.43
N SER A 310 14.04 25.44 3.58
CA SER A 310 13.92 26.86 3.26
C SER A 310 14.83 27.76 4.12
N VAL A 311 14.93 27.44 5.42
CA VAL A 311 15.88 28.14 6.31
C VAL A 311 17.34 27.89 5.90
N GLN A 312 17.65 26.64 5.52
CA GLN A 312 18.97 26.27 5.01
C GLN A 312 19.27 26.96 3.67
N GLU A 313 18.28 27.07 2.77
CA GLU A 313 18.41 27.80 1.50
C GLU A 313 18.69 29.27 1.73
N THR A 314 18.04 29.88 2.71
CA THR A 314 18.35 31.26 3.15
C THR A 314 19.82 31.39 3.55
N LYS A 315 20.31 30.44 4.37
CA LYS A 315 21.72 30.43 4.78
C LYS A 315 22.66 30.22 3.59
N ALA A 316 22.36 29.33 2.67
CA ALA A 316 23.14 29.07 1.47
C ALA A 316 23.19 30.32 0.56
N SER A 317 22.02 30.91 0.29
CA SER A 317 21.90 32.12 -0.52
C SER A 317 22.68 33.32 0.08
N MET A 318 22.70 33.43 1.40
CA MET A 318 23.51 34.48 2.07
C MET A 318 25.00 34.15 2.07
N ALA A 319 25.37 32.89 2.30
CA ALA A 319 26.74 32.44 2.26
C ALA A 319 27.36 32.63 0.86
N SER A 320 26.60 32.40 -0.22
CA SER A 320 27.06 32.56 -1.60
C SER A 320 27.42 34.01 -1.96
N LEU A 321 27.02 35.01 -1.16
CA LEU A 321 27.39 36.39 -1.33
C LEU A 321 28.75 36.75 -0.68
N MET A 322 29.28 35.84 0.15
CA MET A 322 30.56 36.03 0.83
C MET A 322 31.74 35.88 -0.15
N PRO A 323 32.90 36.46 0.18
CA PRO A 323 34.13 36.24 -0.59
C PRO A 323 34.50 34.76 -0.64
N GLY A 324 34.82 34.25 -1.83
CA GLY A 324 35.37 32.91 -2.00
C GLY A 324 36.87 32.87 -1.70
N LEU A 325 37.34 31.89 -0.94
CA LEU A 325 38.75 31.64 -0.66
C LEU A 325 39.12 30.29 -1.30
N ASN A 326 39.95 30.36 -2.34
CA ASN A 326 40.45 29.19 -3.06
C ASN A 326 41.85 28.84 -2.58
N PHE A 327 42.07 27.59 -2.27
CA PHE A 327 43.40 27.00 -2.06
C PHE A 327 43.71 26.11 -3.25
N ASN A 328 44.88 26.28 -3.82
CA ASN A 328 45.38 25.47 -4.93
C ASN A 328 46.80 24.98 -4.62
N ALA A 329 47.05 23.75 -4.99
CA ALA A 329 48.39 23.18 -4.99
C ALA A 329 48.51 22.28 -6.23
N ALA A 330 49.61 22.36 -6.93
CA ALA A 330 49.82 21.57 -8.13
C ALA A 330 51.26 21.10 -8.22
N TRP A 331 51.42 19.87 -8.64
CA TRP A 331 52.70 19.33 -9.06
C TRP A 331 52.71 19.31 -10.58
N THR A 332 53.60 20.11 -11.18
CA THR A 332 53.66 20.31 -12.62
C THR A 332 54.96 19.74 -13.17
N HIS A 333 54.89 19.09 -14.31
CA HIS A 333 56.05 18.64 -15.09
C HIS A 333 55.94 19.18 -16.51
N SER A 334 57.06 19.72 -17.04
CA SER A 334 57.14 20.22 -18.41
C SER A 334 58.39 19.68 -19.09
N SER A 335 58.25 19.22 -20.32
CA SER A 335 59.38 18.78 -21.14
C SER A 335 60.24 19.94 -21.70
N ASN A 336 59.89 21.20 -21.42
CA ASN A 336 60.59 22.39 -21.92
C ASN A 336 62.01 22.47 -21.38
N ASP A 337 63.02 22.29 -22.24
CA ASP A 337 64.46 22.32 -21.89
C ASP A 337 64.99 23.70 -21.44
N TYR A 338 64.24 24.77 -21.70
CA TYR A 338 64.57 26.09 -21.24
C TYR A 338 64.20 26.39 -19.79
N LEU A 339 63.46 25.42 -19.16
CA LEU A 339 63.19 25.53 -17.72
C LEU A 339 64.40 24.96 -16.92
N MET A 340 64.83 25.64 -15.92
CA MET A 340 65.86 25.18 -15.00
C MET A 340 65.34 23.94 -14.22
N ASN A 341 64.10 23.98 -13.77
CA ASN A 341 63.43 22.88 -13.11
C ASN A 341 62.23 22.47 -13.95
N LYS A 342 62.30 21.26 -14.53
CA LYS A 342 61.21 20.67 -15.34
C LYS A 342 60.02 20.21 -14.49
N THR A 343 60.25 19.97 -13.22
CA THR A 343 59.25 19.59 -12.24
C THR A 343 59.18 20.63 -11.15
N ASN A 344 57.96 21.13 -10.87
CA ASN A 344 57.76 22.17 -9.85
C ASN A 344 56.53 21.82 -9.00
N PHE A 345 56.56 22.18 -7.73
CA PHE A 345 55.41 22.15 -6.83
C PHE A 345 55.01 23.61 -6.54
N GLU A 346 53.80 23.93 -6.94
CA GLU A 346 53.20 25.25 -6.78
C GLU A 346 52.06 25.18 -5.79
N TYR A 347 51.96 26.14 -4.90
CA TYR A 347 50.84 26.31 -4.00
C TYR A 347 50.49 27.78 -3.83
N GLY A 348 49.20 28.03 -3.62
CA GLY A 348 48.74 29.40 -3.49
C GLY A 348 47.35 29.49 -2.89
N SER A 349 46.95 30.68 -2.55
CA SER A 349 45.57 30.99 -2.17
C SER A 349 45.12 32.27 -2.85
N THR A 350 43.86 32.28 -3.30
CA THR A 350 43.28 33.48 -3.91
C THR A 350 41.93 33.77 -3.24
N MET A 351 41.66 35.03 -2.97
CA MET A 351 40.40 35.52 -2.42
C MET A 351 39.72 36.42 -3.45
N GLY A 352 38.48 36.10 -3.78
CA GLY A 352 37.67 36.87 -4.72
C GLY A 352 36.33 37.26 -4.11
N ALA A 353 35.90 38.50 -4.38
CA ALA A 353 34.58 38.98 -3.95
C ALA A 353 33.91 39.76 -5.09
N ASN A 354 32.59 39.56 -5.23
CA ASN A 354 31.77 40.39 -6.11
C ASN A 354 31.16 41.54 -5.30
N LEU A 355 31.64 42.76 -5.52
CA LEU A 355 31.21 43.95 -4.76
C LEU A 355 29.71 44.27 -4.95
N LEU A 356 29.09 43.85 -6.06
CA LEU A 356 27.66 44.01 -6.28
C LEU A 356 26.82 43.20 -5.29
N ASN A 357 27.38 42.18 -4.67
CA ASN A 357 26.71 41.36 -3.67
C ASN A 357 26.25 42.19 -2.46
N ILE A 358 26.91 43.30 -2.16
CA ILE A 358 26.51 44.23 -1.09
C ILE A 358 25.10 44.80 -1.37
N TYR A 359 24.82 45.15 -2.61
CA TYR A 359 23.48 45.62 -3.02
C TYR A 359 22.43 44.52 -3.14
N LEU A 360 22.86 43.30 -3.42
CA LEU A 360 21.98 42.14 -3.53
C LEU A 360 21.55 41.58 -2.16
N TYR A 361 22.39 41.67 -1.15
CA TYR A 361 22.20 41.12 0.17
C TYR A 361 20.83 41.45 0.79
N PRO A 362 20.40 42.73 0.91
CA PRO A 362 19.12 43.06 1.51
C PRO A 362 17.93 42.55 0.70
N LYS A 363 18.05 42.48 -0.63
CA LYS A 363 16.98 41.96 -1.52
C LYS A 363 16.83 40.46 -1.37
N ILE A 364 17.92 39.72 -1.36
CA ILE A 364 17.93 38.27 -1.16
C ILE A 364 17.44 37.94 0.24
N LYS A 365 17.84 38.68 1.26
CA LYS A 365 17.34 38.52 2.63
C LYS A 365 15.83 38.65 2.68
N LYS A 366 15.26 39.73 2.13
CA LYS A 366 13.82 39.99 2.11
C LYS A 366 13.08 38.92 1.31
N PHE A 367 13.59 38.47 0.17
CA PHE A 367 13.05 37.41 -0.63
C PHE A 367 12.93 36.09 0.19
N ASN A 368 14.01 35.71 0.87
CA ASN A 368 14.06 34.49 1.66
C ASN A 368 13.13 34.55 2.90
N GLU A 369 13.06 35.73 3.55
CA GLU A 369 12.10 35.93 4.65
C GLU A 369 10.64 35.73 4.19
N THR A 370 10.30 36.37 3.06
CA THR A 370 8.95 36.22 2.47
C THR A 370 8.67 34.75 2.06
N ASN A 371 9.67 34.07 1.48
CA ASN A 371 9.53 32.67 1.12
C ASN A 371 9.30 31.76 2.35
N THR A 372 9.99 32.06 3.46
CA THR A 372 9.80 31.35 4.73
C THR A 372 8.40 31.58 5.30
N GLU A 373 7.87 32.81 5.20
CA GLU A 373 6.49 33.10 5.59
C GLU A 373 5.48 32.34 4.75
N VAL A 374 5.66 32.27 3.42
CA VAL A 374 4.81 31.46 2.54
C VAL A 374 4.79 29.99 2.94
N ILE A 375 5.95 29.42 3.31
CA ILE A 375 6.01 28.02 3.75
C ILE A 375 5.31 27.82 5.08
N LYS A 376 5.41 28.76 6.03
CA LYS A 376 4.69 28.70 7.31
C LYS A 376 3.18 28.75 7.11
N GLU A 377 2.70 29.64 6.24
CA GLU A 377 1.27 29.71 5.91
C GLU A 377 0.76 28.45 5.20
N LYS A 378 1.54 27.88 4.28
CA LYS A 378 1.23 26.58 3.67
C LYS A 378 1.12 25.49 4.70
N ARG A 379 2.02 25.42 5.69
CA ARG A 379 1.97 24.45 6.78
C ARG A 379 0.72 24.62 7.64
N LEU A 380 0.34 25.87 7.95
CA LEU A 380 -0.88 26.14 8.70
C LEU A 380 -2.14 25.72 7.92
N ALA A 381 -2.21 26.04 6.64
CA ALA A 381 -3.29 25.61 5.75
C ALA A 381 -3.37 24.06 5.68
N LEU A 382 -2.23 23.39 5.60
CA LEU A 382 -2.16 21.93 5.60
C LEU A 382 -2.62 21.34 6.95
N SER A 383 -2.26 21.96 8.07
CA SER A 383 -2.74 21.56 9.40
C SER A 383 -4.25 21.65 9.49
N MET A 384 -4.86 22.73 8.99
CA MET A 384 -6.31 22.86 8.91
C MET A 384 -6.96 21.80 8.01
N ALA A 385 -6.33 21.47 6.88
CA ALA A 385 -6.80 20.40 5.99
C ALA A 385 -6.73 19.02 6.67
N VAL A 386 -5.67 18.73 7.42
CA VAL A 386 -5.53 17.50 8.19
C VAL A 386 -6.60 17.39 9.26
N LEU A 387 -6.84 18.45 10.05
CA LEU A 387 -7.92 18.48 11.03
C LEU A 387 -9.29 18.24 10.37
N SER A 388 -9.56 18.90 9.24
CA SER A 388 -10.79 18.67 8.47
C SER A 388 -10.93 17.21 8.02
N GLN A 389 -9.85 16.56 7.59
CA GLN A 389 -9.86 15.15 7.21
C GLN A 389 -10.18 14.23 8.40
N VAL A 390 -9.66 14.52 9.60
CA VAL A 390 -9.98 13.77 10.82
C VAL A 390 -11.47 13.90 11.16
N HIS A 391 -12.02 15.12 11.09
CA HIS A 391 -13.45 15.36 11.31
C HIS A 391 -14.31 14.62 10.29
N LEU A 392 -13.99 14.74 9.00
CA LEU A 392 -14.71 14.03 7.94
C LEU A 392 -14.65 12.51 8.11
N ALA A 393 -13.49 11.96 8.49
CA ALA A 393 -13.36 10.53 8.72
C ALA A 393 -14.24 10.07 9.90
N ASN A 394 -14.34 10.87 10.95
CA ASN A 394 -15.21 10.56 12.11
C ASN A 394 -16.70 10.67 11.75
N ILE A 395 -17.09 11.67 10.94
CA ILE A 395 -18.47 11.79 10.44
C ILE A 395 -18.81 10.61 9.52
N ASP A 396 -17.93 10.26 8.58
CA ASP A 396 -18.11 9.12 7.67
C ASP A 396 -18.30 7.81 8.46
N TYR A 397 -17.54 7.64 9.54
CA TYR A 397 -17.72 6.48 10.42
C TYR A 397 -19.09 6.48 11.11
N ALA A 398 -19.53 7.61 11.64
CA ALA A 398 -20.84 7.72 12.31
C ALA A 398 -21.98 7.41 11.32
N MET A 399 -21.92 7.97 10.10
CA MET A 399 -22.89 7.71 9.04
C MET A 399 -22.86 6.26 8.55
N ALA A 400 -21.67 5.67 8.37
CA ALA A 400 -21.54 4.27 7.97
C ALA A 400 -22.06 3.30 9.04
N LEU A 401 -21.92 3.63 10.31
CA LEU A 401 -22.46 2.86 11.42
C LEU A 401 -24.00 2.90 11.43
N GLU A 402 -24.60 4.05 11.18
CA GLU A 402 -26.05 4.20 11.08
C GLU A 402 -26.62 3.48 9.86
N GLU A 403 -25.93 3.58 8.71
CA GLU A 403 -26.28 2.84 7.50
C GLU A 403 -26.23 1.32 7.74
N TYR A 404 -25.19 0.84 8.44
CA TYR A 404 -25.04 -0.55 8.79
C TYR A 404 -26.15 -1.07 9.71
N ASP A 405 -26.48 -0.32 10.78
CA ASP A 405 -27.57 -0.66 11.70
C ASP A 405 -28.92 -0.74 10.97
N THR A 406 -29.18 0.19 10.06
CA THR A 406 -30.40 0.23 9.24
C THR A 406 -30.46 -0.94 8.26
N ALA A 407 -29.36 -1.22 7.57
CA ALA A 407 -29.26 -2.32 6.62
C ALA A 407 -29.40 -3.69 7.31
N GLU A 408 -28.82 -3.84 8.52
CA GLU A 408 -28.97 -5.04 9.33
C GLU A 408 -30.43 -5.29 9.71
N ARG A 409 -31.12 -4.28 10.20
CA ARG A 409 -32.57 -4.38 10.54
C ARG A 409 -33.40 -4.76 9.33
N TYR A 410 -33.15 -4.10 8.20
CA TYR A 410 -33.84 -4.37 6.96
C TYR A 410 -33.63 -5.82 6.50
N TYR A 411 -32.38 -6.31 6.52
CA TYR A 411 -32.05 -7.70 6.20
C TYR A 411 -32.78 -8.70 7.12
N GLN A 412 -32.79 -8.45 8.44
CA GLN A 412 -33.48 -9.32 9.40
C GLN A 412 -34.99 -9.38 9.17
N VAL A 413 -35.62 -8.26 8.81
CA VAL A 413 -37.06 -8.20 8.47
C VAL A 413 -37.31 -8.96 7.16
N SER A 414 -36.58 -8.71 6.10
CA SER A 414 -36.70 -9.38 4.81
C SER A 414 -36.53 -10.91 4.96
N ARG A 415 -35.55 -11.33 5.77
CA ARG A 415 -35.36 -12.76 6.08
C ARG A 415 -36.58 -13.42 6.75
N LYS A 416 -37.20 -12.68 7.69
CA LYS A 416 -38.43 -13.18 8.36
C LYS A 416 -39.60 -13.25 7.39
N ILE A 417 -39.79 -12.25 6.50
CA ILE A 417 -40.82 -12.24 5.48
C ILE A 417 -40.66 -13.44 4.55
N THR A 418 -39.49 -13.63 3.96
CA THR A 418 -39.20 -14.73 3.05
C THR A 418 -39.45 -16.09 3.70
N GLN A 419 -39.05 -16.23 4.99
CA GLN A 419 -39.28 -17.45 5.73
C GLN A 419 -40.78 -17.74 5.96
N GLN A 420 -41.60 -16.73 6.24
CA GLN A 420 -43.05 -16.85 6.39
C GLN A 420 -43.71 -17.22 5.06
N ILE A 421 -43.31 -16.55 3.96
CA ILE A 421 -43.87 -16.88 2.62
C ILE A 421 -43.51 -18.31 2.21
N LYS A 422 -42.26 -18.73 2.45
CA LYS A 422 -41.81 -20.10 2.20
C LYS A 422 -42.62 -21.13 3.00
N ASN A 423 -43.00 -20.82 4.24
CA ASN A 423 -43.85 -21.68 5.06
C ASN A 423 -45.30 -21.68 4.58
N ALA A 424 -45.83 -20.53 4.18
CA ALA A 424 -47.17 -20.37 3.67
C ALA A 424 -47.37 -21.02 2.28
N GLN A 425 -46.31 -21.02 1.44
CA GLN A 425 -46.32 -21.76 0.17
C GLN A 425 -46.52 -23.26 0.35
N LYS A 426 -45.91 -23.85 1.39
CA LYS A 426 -46.09 -25.29 1.67
C LYS A 426 -47.54 -25.71 1.91
N ILE A 427 -48.40 -24.76 2.27
CA ILE A 427 -49.83 -24.96 2.48
C ILE A 427 -50.69 -24.29 1.38
N ALA A 428 -50.08 -24.07 0.19
CA ALA A 428 -50.69 -23.50 -1.01
C ALA A 428 -51.38 -22.12 -0.84
N ARG A 429 -50.95 -21.31 0.15
CA ARG A 429 -51.49 -19.96 0.37
C ARG A 429 -50.82 -18.87 -0.50
N PHE A 430 -49.61 -19.13 -0.99
CA PHE A 430 -48.87 -18.20 -1.86
C PHE A 430 -48.31 -18.91 -3.09
N GLY A 431 -48.23 -18.22 -4.22
CA GLY A 431 -47.73 -18.75 -5.47
C GLY A 431 -46.17 -18.79 -5.52
N ASN A 432 -45.64 -19.54 -6.49
CA ASN A 432 -44.19 -19.60 -6.74
C ASN A 432 -43.61 -18.23 -7.10
N LEU A 433 -44.34 -17.41 -7.85
CA LEU A 433 -43.91 -16.09 -8.28
C LEU A 433 -43.64 -15.18 -7.08
N GLU A 434 -44.51 -15.20 -6.07
CA GLU A 434 -44.38 -14.42 -4.84
C GLU A 434 -43.11 -14.83 -4.06
N LEU A 435 -42.85 -16.15 -3.99
CA LEU A 435 -41.64 -16.64 -3.33
C LEU A 435 -40.36 -16.19 -4.06
N ILE A 436 -40.32 -16.28 -5.39
CA ILE A 436 -39.17 -15.84 -6.20
C ILE A 436 -38.90 -14.35 -5.99
N ARG A 437 -39.97 -13.52 -6.01
CA ARG A 437 -39.85 -12.09 -5.73
C ARG A 437 -39.21 -11.80 -4.36
N GLU A 438 -39.72 -12.48 -3.32
CA GLU A 438 -39.23 -12.27 -1.96
C GLU A 438 -37.82 -12.83 -1.73
N GLN A 439 -37.47 -13.93 -2.41
CA GLN A 439 -36.08 -14.44 -2.39
C GLN A 439 -35.11 -13.45 -3.08
N ALA A 440 -35.52 -12.87 -4.18
CA ALA A 440 -34.75 -11.85 -4.90
C ALA A 440 -34.61 -10.58 -4.05
N SER A 441 -35.69 -10.11 -3.41
CA SER A 441 -35.68 -8.99 -2.48
C SER A 441 -34.78 -9.25 -1.26
N LEU A 442 -34.82 -10.48 -0.70
CA LEU A 442 -33.93 -10.88 0.39
C LEU A 442 -32.46 -10.85 -0.03
N LEU A 443 -32.14 -11.29 -1.25
CA LEU A 443 -30.74 -11.22 -1.75
C LEU A 443 -30.26 -9.77 -1.88
N VAL A 444 -31.13 -8.86 -2.35
CA VAL A 444 -30.81 -7.41 -2.38
C VAL A 444 -30.63 -6.86 -0.96
N ALA A 445 -31.43 -7.30 0.00
CA ALA A 445 -31.30 -6.90 1.40
C ALA A 445 -29.97 -7.39 2.02
N GLU A 446 -29.60 -8.65 1.76
CA GLU A 446 -28.31 -9.23 2.20
C GLU A 446 -27.14 -8.47 1.55
N LEU A 447 -27.26 -8.15 0.27
CA LEU A 447 -26.28 -7.35 -0.45
C LEU A 447 -26.07 -5.96 0.18
N ARG A 448 -27.15 -5.26 0.47
CA ARG A 448 -27.10 -3.93 1.11
C ARG A 448 -26.45 -4.02 2.51
N TYR A 449 -26.75 -5.05 3.25
CA TYR A 449 -26.14 -5.32 4.56
C TYR A 449 -24.62 -5.53 4.44
N ASP A 450 -24.16 -6.38 3.51
CA ASP A 450 -22.73 -6.64 3.30
C ASP A 450 -21.98 -5.38 2.79
N ILE A 451 -22.61 -4.58 1.91
CA ILE A 451 -22.06 -3.30 1.44
C ILE A 451 -21.94 -2.29 2.58
N ALA A 452 -22.97 -2.17 3.41
CA ALA A 452 -22.94 -1.26 4.56
C ALA A 452 -21.84 -1.67 5.56
N TYR A 453 -21.63 -2.98 5.77
CA TYR A 453 -20.51 -3.47 6.58
C TYR A 453 -19.15 -3.16 5.96
N SER A 454 -19.01 -3.32 4.65
CA SER A 454 -17.78 -2.93 3.92
C SER A 454 -17.49 -1.44 4.05
N LYS A 455 -18.52 -0.59 3.91
CA LYS A 455 -18.40 0.88 4.13
C LYS A 455 -17.97 1.21 5.56
N LEU A 456 -18.54 0.53 6.56
CA LEU A 456 -18.17 0.71 7.96
C LEU A 456 -16.69 0.37 8.19
N GLN A 457 -16.22 -0.77 7.69
CA GLN A 457 -14.82 -1.18 7.81
C GLN A 457 -13.87 -0.23 7.05
N HIS A 458 -14.29 0.26 5.88
CA HIS A 458 -13.54 1.28 5.14
C HIS A 458 -13.48 2.60 5.91
N ALA A 459 -14.58 3.04 6.53
CA ALA A 459 -14.60 4.26 7.35
C ALA A 459 -13.66 4.15 8.57
N ILE A 460 -13.60 2.97 9.20
CA ILE A 460 -12.61 2.70 10.27
C ILE A 460 -11.19 2.81 9.70
N GLY A 461 -10.90 2.17 8.56
CA GLY A 461 -9.60 2.29 7.88
C GLY A 461 -9.24 3.74 7.51
N LYS A 462 -10.25 4.56 7.14
CA LYS A 462 -10.08 5.99 6.88
C LYS A 462 -9.71 6.78 8.14
N ILE A 463 -10.26 6.43 9.31
CA ILE A 463 -9.84 7.02 10.59
C ILE A 463 -8.36 6.74 10.83
N TYR A 464 -7.90 5.49 10.72
CA TYR A 464 -6.49 5.12 10.90
C TYR A 464 -5.57 5.94 9.98
N ALA A 465 -5.92 6.04 8.70
CA ALA A 465 -5.17 6.83 7.74
C ALA A 465 -5.21 8.33 8.05
N SER A 466 -6.36 8.89 8.45
CA SER A 466 -6.51 10.32 8.74
C SER A 466 -5.74 10.78 9.98
N VAL A 467 -5.57 9.88 10.93
CA VAL A 467 -4.78 10.12 12.16
C VAL A 467 -3.28 9.90 11.91
N GLY A 468 -2.91 9.19 10.84
CA GLY A 468 -1.50 8.90 10.53
C GLY A 468 -0.92 7.77 11.38
N LEU A 469 -1.74 6.77 11.70
CA LEU A 469 -1.29 5.64 12.50
C LEU A 469 -0.54 4.62 11.65
N ASP A 470 0.69 4.33 12.03
CA ASP A 470 1.53 3.36 11.34
C ASP A 470 1.06 1.92 11.59
N VAL A 471 0.89 1.21 10.49
CA VAL A 471 0.51 -0.20 10.52
C VAL A 471 1.74 -1.09 10.73
N THR A 472 2.92 -0.59 10.37
CA THR A 472 4.18 -1.33 10.41
C THR A 472 5.29 -0.56 11.10
N LYS A 473 6.22 -1.28 11.74
CA LYS A 473 7.49 -0.73 12.22
C LYS A 473 8.62 -1.21 11.31
N GLU A 474 9.62 -0.36 11.08
CA GLU A 474 10.67 -0.51 10.04
C GLU A 474 11.34 -1.88 9.92
N ASN A 475 11.51 -2.64 10.98
CA ASN A 475 12.28 -3.88 10.95
C ASN A 475 11.56 -5.11 10.39
N VAL A 476 10.33 -4.95 9.90
CA VAL A 476 9.42 -6.06 9.55
C VAL A 476 9.46 -6.40 8.06
N LYS A 477 9.97 -5.51 7.19
CA LYS A 477 10.00 -5.67 5.71
C LYS A 477 10.76 -6.92 5.22
N LYS A 478 11.65 -7.50 6.05
CA LYS A 478 12.45 -8.70 5.72
C LYS A 478 11.73 -10.03 6.03
N LEU A 479 10.63 -10.00 6.76
CA LEU A 479 9.90 -11.19 7.17
C LEU A 479 9.07 -11.81 6.04
N GLY A 480 8.70 -13.08 6.22
CA GLY A 480 7.70 -13.73 5.37
C GLY A 480 6.35 -13.02 5.47
N PHE A 481 5.52 -13.09 4.45
CA PHE A 481 4.23 -12.38 4.44
C PHE A 481 3.26 -12.84 5.55
N ARG A 482 3.34 -14.10 6.00
CA ARG A 482 2.50 -14.65 7.09
C ARG A 482 2.87 -14.08 8.45
N ASP A 483 4.17 -13.99 8.74
CA ASP A 483 4.67 -13.38 9.99
C ASP A 483 4.38 -11.89 9.99
N TYR A 484 4.52 -11.26 8.83
CA TYR A 484 4.19 -9.85 8.64
C TYR A 484 2.70 -9.58 8.87
N ALA A 485 1.81 -10.40 8.33
CA ALA A 485 0.36 -10.32 8.57
C ALA A 485 0.01 -10.44 10.07
N ALA A 486 0.71 -11.32 10.80
CA ALA A 486 0.49 -11.47 12.24
C ALA A 486 0.89 -10.21 13.03
N ILE A 487 1.98 -9.56 12.65
CA ILE A 487 2.42 -8.29 13.26
C ILE A 487 1.43 -7.18 12.97
N ILE A 488 1.01 -7.00 11.71
CA ILE A 488 -0.01 -6.02 11.30
C ILE A 488 -1.29 -6.22 12.14
N LYS A 489 -1.75 -7.46 12.23
CA LYS A 489 -2.92 -7.82 13.04
C LYS A 489 -2.78 -7.39 14.50
N ASN A 490 -1.61 -7.64 15.11
CA ASN A 490 -1.34 -7.28 16.49
C ASN A 490 -1.27 -5.75 16.67
N ASN A 491 -0.71 -5.02 15.71
CA ASN A 491 -0.65 -3.56 15.74
C ASN A 491 -2.06 -2.96 15.68
N PHE A 492 -2.92 -3.41 14.77
CA PHE A 492 -4.31 -2.97 14.73
C PHE A 492 -5.06 -3.31 16.03
N LYS A 493 -4.85 -4.50 16.59
CA LYS A 493 -5.46 -4.90 17.88
C LYS A 493 -4.98 -4.08 19.06
N SER A 494 -3.72 -3.65 19.07
CA SER A 494 -3.17 -2.83 20.15
C SER A 494 -3.61 -1.37 20.09
N SER A 495 -3.81 -0.87 18.88
CA SER A 495 -4.21 0.53 18.61
C SER A 495 -5.73 0.72 18.64
N GLY A 496 -6.48 -0.33 18.32
CA GLY A 496 -7.92 -0.30 18.40
C GLY A 496 -8.42 -0.36 19.83
N LYS A 497 -9.54 0.30 20.07
CA LYS A 497 -10.29 0.07 21.33
C LYS A 497 -10.47 -1.43 21.46
N LYS A 498 -10.04 -1.98 22.57
CA LYS A 498 -10.46 -3.31 23.01
C LYS A 498 -11.94 -3.22 23.41
N TYR A 499 -12.79 -3.00 22.39
CA TYR A 499 -14.22 -3.20 22.59
C TYR A 499 -14.44 -4.70 22.80
N TYR A 500 -14.15 -5.16 24.00
CA TYR A 500 -14.88 -6.29 24.52
C TYR A 500 -16.28 -5.76 24.83
N ALA A 501 -17.05 -5.48 23.76
CA ALA A 501 -18.47 -5.47 23.88
C ALA A 501 -18.86 -6.88 24.36
N LYS A 502 -18.84 -7.06 25.65
CA LYS A 502 -19.07 -8.35 26.29
C LYS A 502 -20.21 -8.16 27.27
N VAL A 503 -21.18 -9.04 27.18
CA VAL A 503 -22.10 -9.21 28.29
C VAL A 503 -21.29 -9.83 29.43
N ASN A 504 -20.76 -8.99 30.32
CA ASN A 504 -19.91 -9.43 31.43
C ASN A 504 -20.69 -10.27 32.42
N ASN A 505 -21.91 -9.85 32.69
CA ASN A 505 -22.79 -10.50 33.64
C ASN A 505 -24.17 -10.75 33.01
N PRO A 506 -24.35 -11.84 32.21
CA PRO A 506 -25.60 -12.11 31.52
C PRO A 506 -26.81 -12.04 32.46
N ILE A 507 -27.89 -11.38 32.01
CA ILE A 507 -29.09 -11.16 32.82
C ILE A 507 -29.66 -12.48 33.33
N LYS A 508 -29.62 -13.53 32.51
CA LYS A 508 -30.04 -14.88 32.91
C LYS A 508 -29.30 -15.45 34.13
N ARG A 509 -28.05 -14.98 34.37
CA ARG A 509 -27.25 -15.37 35.54
C ARG A 509 -27.56 -14.53 36.77
N GLN A 510 -28.22 -13.38 36.59
CA GLN A 510 -28.59 -12.45 37.66
C GLN A 510 -29.93 -12.82 38.28
N ASN A 511 -30.50 -13.96 37.86
CA ASN A 511 -31.69 -14.45 38.44
C ASN A 511 -32.93 -13.58 38.16
N PRO A 512 -33.38 -13.52 36.87
CA PRO A 512 -34.40 -12.61 36.41
C PRO A 512 -35.78 -12.99 36.87
N VAL A 513 -36.04 -12.83 38.16
CA VAL A 513 -37.34 -13.00 38.81
C VAL A 513 -37.81 -11.67 39.33
N ALA A 514 -39.01 -11.28 38.96
CA ALA A 514 -39.64 -10.10 39.46
C ALA A 514 -40.02 -10.29 40.93
N LYS A 515 -39.52 -9.39 41.77
CA LYS A 515 -39.84 -9.37 43.22
C LYS A 515 -40.93 -8.34 43.47
N LYS A 516 -41.86 -8.64 44.37
CA LYS A 516 -42.90 -7.71 44.85
C LYS A 516 -42.27 -6.41 45.37
N TYR A 517 -42.84 -5.28 44.98
CA TYR A 517 -42.42 -3.97 45.41
C TYR A 517 -43.59 -3.17 45.96
N GLY A 518 -43.51 -2.81 47.22
CA GLY A 518 -44.61 -2.11 47.91
C GLY A 518 -45.81 -3.01 48.22
N ASP A 519 -46.97 -2.63 47.69
CA ASP A 519 -48.18 -3.50 47.72
C ASP A 519 -48.10 -4.62 46.66
N ASP A 520 -48.97 -5.63 46.78
CA ASP A 520 -48.94 -6.84 45.90
C ASP A 520 -49.25 -6.54 44.44
N SER A 521 -49.50 -5.28 44.06
CA SER A 521 -49.91 -4.87 42.72
C SER A 521 -48.77 -4.76 41.73
N VAL A 522 -47.53 -4.52 42.18
CA VAL A 522 -46.37 -4.28 41.33
C VAL A 522 -45.20 -5.17 41.71
N SER A 523 -44.61 -5.83 40.72
CA SER A 523 -43.34 -6.56 40.84
C SER A 523 -42.24 -5.85 40.05
N GLN A 524 -40.98 -5.93 40.52
CA GLN A 524 -39.86 -5.32 39.83
C GLN A 524 -38.68 -6.30 39.64
N PHE A 525 -37.96 -6.09 38.58
CA PHE A 525 -36.65 -6.71 38.32
C PHE A 525 -35.71 -5.70 37.74
N SER A 526 -34.49 -5.58 38.27
CA SER A 526 -33.43 -4.73 37.75
C SER A 526 -32.18 -5.56 37.49
N PHE A 527 -31.48 -5.25 36.40
CA PHE A 527 -30.20 -5.88 36.10
C PHE A 527 -29.03 -4.98 36.48
N ALA A 528 -27.88 -5.59 36.78
CA ALA A 528 -26.71 -4.92 37.31
C ALA A 528 -26.09 -3.93 36.32
N ARG A 529 -25.47 -2.86 36.81
CA ARG A 529 -24.79 -1.83 36.00
C ARG A 529 -23.65 -2.41 35.14
N ASN A 530 -22.99 -3.46 35.59
CA ASN A 530 -21.89 -4.13 34.91
C ASN A 530 -22.34 -5.27 33.96
N THR A 531 -23.66 -5.39 33.69
CA THR A 531 -24.20 -6.39 32.75
C THR A 531 -23.61 -6.25 31.37
N PHE A 532 -23.63 -5.04 30.86
CA PHE A 532 -23.10 -4.71 29.54
C PHE A 532 -21.82 -3.89 29.68
N ASN A 533 -20.75 -4.35 29.08
CA ASN A 533 -19.53 -3.59 28.91
C ASN A 533 -19.41 -3.19 27.43
N LEU A 534 -19.70 -1.91 27.14
CA LEU A 534 -19.65 -1.38 25.79
C LEU A 534 -18.31 -0.68 25.50
N GLY A 535 -17.41 -0.58 26.50
CA GLY A 535 -16.16 0.18 26.37
C GLY A 535 -16.38 1.68 26.09
N GLY A 536 -15.62 2.54 26.75
CA GLY A 536 -15.65 4.01 26.58
C GLY A 536 -16.65 4.75 27.48
N ASP A 537 -16.42 6.06 27.63
CA ASP A 537 -17.17 6.96 28.55
C ASP A 537 -18.50 7.48 27.97
N GLY A 538 -19.02 6.85 26.92
CA GLY A 538 -20.27 7.26 26.28
C GLY A 538 -21.51 6.92 27.11
N ARG A 539 -22.55 7.77 27.02
CA ARG A 539 -23.86 7.50 27.62
C ARG A 539 -24.44 6.22 27.01
N VAL A 540 -24.71 5.22 27.84
CA VAL A 540 -25.32 3.95 27.43
C VAL A 540 -26.85 4.13 27.41
N ILE A 541 -27.44 3.85 26.28
CA ILE A 541 -28.90 3.83 26.09
C ILE A 541 -29.32 2.36 26.12
N TYR A 542 -30.32 2.05 26.93
CA TYR A 542 -30.90 0.72 27.03
C TYR A 542 -32.25 0.70 26.35
N ASP A 543 -32.57 -0.41 25.69
CA ASP A 543 -33.89 -0.70 25.12
C ASP A 543 -34.25 -2.16 25.37
N ALA A 544 -35.52 -2.49 25.44
CA ALA A 544 -36.00 -3.83 25.71
C ALA A 544 -37.21 -4.17 24.84
N VAL A 545 -37.14 -5.34 24.20
CA VAL A 545 -38.22 -5.86 23.36
C VAL A 545 -38.47 -7.35 23.66
N GLN A 546 -39.61 -7.85 23.26
CA GLN A 546 -39.86 -9.32 23.29
C GLN A 546 -38.92 -10.03 22.30
N SER A 547 -38.64 -11.30 22.54
CA SER A 547 -37.76 -12.12 21.68
C SER A 547 -38.27 -12.28 20.22
N ASN A 548 -39.51 -11.98 19.94
CA ASN A 548 -40.13 -11.97 18.62
C ASN A 548 -40.02 -10.58 17.92
N GLY A 549 -39.33 -9.59 18.58
CA GLY A 549 -39.20 -8.22 18.11
C GLY A 549 -40.40 -7.31 18.34
N LYS A 550 -41.47 -7.80 18.98
CA LYS A 550 -42.60 -6.95 19.34
C LYS A 550 -42.26 -6.10 20.59
N PRO A 551 -42.91 -4.95 20.75
CA PRO A 551 -42.78 -4.16 21.99
C PRO A 551 -43.19 -5.01 23.21
N LEU A 552 -42.71 -4.62 24.40
CA LEU A 552 -43.09 -5.25 25.64
C LEU A 552 -44.63 -5.19 25.82
N PRO A 553 -45.26 -6.17 26.45
CA PRO A 553 -46.68 -6.13 26.79
C PRO A 553 -46.99 -4.90 27.68
N LEU A 554 -48.20 -4.37 27.61
CA LEU A 554 -48.62 -3.19 28.35
C LEU A 554 -48.45 -3.30 29.87
N TRP A 555 -48.50 -4.52 30.39
CA TRP A 555 -48.27 -4.81 31.81
C TRP A 555 -46.81 -4.86 32.23
N ILE A 556 -45.85 -4.68 31.31
CA ILE A 556 -44.41 -4.54 31.57
C ILE A 556 -43.92 -3.17 31.08
N ASN A 557 -43.47 -2.36 32.00
CA ASN A 557 -42.79 -1.07 31.72
C ASN A 557 -41.28 -1.20 31.97
N PHE A 558 -40.47 -0.90 30.96
CA PHE A 558 -39.02 -0.85 31.08
C PHE A 558 -38.55 0.58 31.31
N LEU A 559 -37.81 0.81 32.40
CA LEU A 559 -37.19 2.08 32.77
C LEU A 559 -35.69 2.04 32.41
N PRO A 560 -35.26 2.55 31.21
CA PRO A 560 -33.91 2.42 30.73
C PRO A 560 -32.85 3.05 31.65
N SER A 561 -33.13 4.21 32.22
CA SER A 561 -32.18 4.90 33.11
C SER A 561 -31.89 4.12 34.41
N GLN A 562 -32.86 3.37 34.90
CA GLN A 562 -32.76 2.56 36.12
C GLN A 562 -32.44 1.09 35.81
N ARG A 563 -32.43 0.69 34.52
CA ARG A 563 -32.26 -0.71 34.10
C ARG A 563 -33.24 -1.66 34.74
N MET A 564 -34.48 -1.21 34.87
CA MET A 564 -35.51 -1.85 35.71
C MET A 564 -36.77 -2.14 34.89
N PHE A 565 -37.32 -3.31 35.10
CA PHE A 565 -38.63 -3.72 34.60
C PHE A 565 -39.64 -3.60 35.76
N LEU A 566 -40.71 -2.87 35.54
CA LEU A 566 -41.88 -2.79 36.40
C LEU A 566 -42.99 -3.63 35.82
N ILE A 567 -43.58 -4.53 36.56
CA ILE A 567 -44.59 -5.48 36.15
C ILE A 567 -45.86 -5.19 36.94
N ASN A 568 -46.91 -4.80 36.26
CA ASN A 568 -48.22 -4.61 36.84
C ASN A 568 -48.90 -5.95 36.97
N ASN A 569 -49.00 -6.49 38.18
CA ASN A 569 -49.60 -7.82 38.46
C ASN A 569 -51.11 -7.84 38.25
N SER A 570 -51.78 -6.69 38.27
CA SER A 570 -53.24 -6.59 38.09
C SER A 570 -53.68 -6.70 36.63
N GLU A 571 -52.78 -6.39 35.69
CA GLU A 571 -53.03 -6.41 34.25
C GLU A 571 -52.32 -7.56 33.55
N LYS A 572 -51.69 -8.44 34.31
CA LYS A 572 -50.90 -9.56 33.78
C LYS A 572 -51.83 -10.58 33.11
N ASP A 573 -51.53 -10.88 31.83
CA ASP A 573 -52.06 -12.07 31.16
C ASP A 573 -51.50 -13.33 31.84
N ASN A 574 -52.16 -14.47 31.70
CA ASN A 574 -51.74 -15.77 32.27
C ASN A 574 -50.35 -16.26 31.79
N THR A 575 -49.42 -15.35 31.55
CA THR A 575 -48.05 -15.63 31.04
C THR A 575 -47.11 -15.74 32.21
N GLU A 576 -46.67 -16.93 32.57
CA GLU A 576 -45.75 -17.21 33.66
C GLU A 576 -44.30 -16.89 33.32
N GLU A 577 -43.97 -16.84 32.04
CA GLU A 577 -42.62 -16.59 31.52
C GLU A 577 -42.66 -15.78 30.25
N LEU A 578 -41.83 -14.71 30.17
CA LEU A 578 -41.67 -13.93 28.96
C LEU A 578 -40.19 -13.85 28.57
N LYS A 579 -39.88 -14.19 27.31
CA LYS A 579 -38.53 -14.05 26.77
C LYS A 579 -38.33 -12.64 26.26
N ILE A 580 -37.37 -11.91 26.91
CA ILE A 580 -37.03 -10.52 26.64
C ILE A 580 -35.63 -10.44 26.06
N ILE A 581 -35.42 -9.52 25.14
CA ILE A 581 -34.10 -9.09 24.64
C ILE A 581 -33.88 -7.67 25.15
N VAL A 582 -32.80 -7.47 25.89
CA VAL A 582 -32.31 -6.13 26.29
C VAL A 582 -31.14 -5.78 25.41
N SER A 583 -31.22 -4.63 24.73
CA SER A 583 -30.12 -4.05 23.99
C SER A 583 -29.51 -2.90 24.77
N ALA A 584 -28.20 -2.85 24.82
CA ALA A 584 -27.42 -1.72 25.33
C ALA A 584 -26.63 -1.12 24.17
N LYS A 585 -26.82 0.18 23.90
CA LYS A 585 -26.22 0.90 22.80
C LYS A 585 -25.47 2.12 23.34
N ASN A 586 -24.25 2.36 22.84
CA ASN A 586 -23.59 3.65 22.89
C ASN A 586 -23.35 4.13 21.44
N ILE A 587 -22.65 5.25 21.27
CA ILE A 587 -22.35 5.81 19.93
C ILE A 587 -21.65 4.79 19.02
N ASN A 588 -20.95 3.80 19.57
CA ASN A 588 -20.02 2.95 18.84
C ASN A 588 -20.43 1.47 18.77
N VAL A 589 -21.25 0.99 19.71
CA VAL A 589 -21.52 -0.45 19.83
C VAL A 589 -22.93 -0.68 20.34
N ARG A 590 -23.59 -1.71 19.80
CA ARG A 590 -24.83 -2.29 20.35
C ARG A 590 -24.59 -3.74 20.73
N ILE A 591 -24.98 -4.11 21.93
CA ILE A 591 -24.96 -5.49 22.40
C ILE A 591 -26.34 -5.88 22.89
N GLU A 592 -26.68 -7.12 22.74
CA GLU A 592 -27.94 -7.68 23.18
C GLU A 592 -27.71 -8.86 24.11
N ASP A 593 -28.57 -8.97 25.11
CA ASP A 593 -28.67 -10.15 25.95
C ASP A 593 -30.13 -10.60 26.01
N SER A 594 -30.38 -11.88 25.89
CA SER A 594 -31.70 -12.45 25.95
C SER A 594 -31.88 -13.30 27.20
N PHE A 595 -32.98 -13.09 27.91
CA PHE A 595 -33.30 -13.81 29.11
C PHE A 595 -34.81 -14.07 29.22
N ASN A 596 -35.17 -15.02 30.04
CA ASN A 596 -36.56 -15.28 30.38
C ASN A 596 -36.87 -14.57 31.71
N LEU A 597 -37.81 -13.64 31.70
CA LEU A 597 -38.33 -13.01 32.89
C LEU A 597 -39.40 -13.96 33.48
N LEU A 598 -39.14 -14.45 34.70
CA LEU A 598 -40.07 -15.29 35.45
C LEU A 598 -40.87 -14.40 36.40
N VAL A 599 -42.17 -14.54 36.32
CA VAL A 599 -43.11 -13.77 37.15
C VAL A 599 -43.64 -14.63 38.29
N ASP A 600 -43.26 -15.94 38.34
CA ASP A 600 -43.65 -16.87 39.42
C ASP A 600 -42.40 -17.50 40.06
N PRO A 601 -42.31 -17.51 41.42
CA PRO A 601 -41.17 -18.06 42.16
C PRO A 601 -41.05 -19.60 42.14
N GLU A 602 -42.14 -20.35 41.99
CA GLU A 602 -42.11 -21.81 42.13
C GLU A 602 -41.59 -22.54 40.87
N LEU A 603 -41.89 -22.04 39.68
CA LEU A 603 -41.35 -22.55 38.42
C LEU A 603 -39.84 -22.40 38.30
N ARG A 604 -39.24 -21.52 39.07
CA ARG A 604 -37.81 -21.22 39.09
C ARG A 604 -36.96 -22.39 39.59
N ALA A 605 -37.39 -23.03 40.68
CA ALA A 605 -36.59 -24.08 41.32
C ALA A 605 -36.43 -25.30 40.36
N MET A 606 -37.47 -25.65 39.62
CA MET A 606 -37.45 -26.77 38.66
C MET A 606 -36.54 -26.46 37.46
N ARG A 607 -36.48 -25.21 36.96
CA ARG A 607 -35.62 -24.84 35.81
C ARG A 607 -34.16 -24.70 36.14
N ILE A 608 -33.80 -24.20 37.30
CA ILE A 608 -32.40 -24.13 37.74
C ILE A 608 -31.78 -25.52 37.78
N GLU A 609 -32.53 -26.50 38.14
CA GLU A 609 -32.09 -27.91 38.17
C GLU A 609 -31.94 -28.50 36.76
N GLN A 610 -32.87 -28.19 35.85
CA GLN A 610 -32.78 -28.55 34.42
C GLN A 610 -31.61 -27.85 33.72
N GLU A 611 -31.36 -26.56 33.96
CA GLU A 611 -30.22 -25.83 33.37
C GLU A 611 -28.87 -26.35 33.88
N LYS A 612 -28.76 -26.70 35.18
CA LYS A 612 -27.53 -27.31 35.71
C LYS A 612 -27.23 -28.67 35.04
N ASN A 613 -28.25 -29.46 34.78
CA ASN A 613 -28.09 -30.73 34.09
C ASN A 613 -27.72 -30.54 32.60
N LEU A 614 -28.33 -29.57 31.94
CA LEU A 614 -28.02 -29.23 30.54
C LEU A 614 -26.59 -28.63 30.38
N GLU A 615 -26.15 -27.83 31.36
CA GLU A 615 -24.80 -27.28 31.37
C GLU A 615 -23.73 -28.36 31.60
N LYS A 616 -24.02 -29.37 32.44
CA LYS A 616 -23.16 -30.56 32.57
C LYS A 616 -23.04 -31.33 31.27
N GLN A 617 -24.16 -31.55 30.57
CA GLN A 617 -24.15 -32.21 29.27
C GLN A 617 -23.40 -31.41 28.20
N ARG A 618 -23.58 -30.09 28.16
CA ARG A 618 -22.85 -29.22 27.21
C ARG A 618 -21.33 -29.19 27.48
N LYS A 619 -20.90 -29.23 28.74
CA LYS A 619 -19.50 -29.34 29.10
C LYS A 619 -18.89 -30.67 28.67
N LEU A 620 -19.65 -31.76 28.81
CA LEU A 620 -19.22 -33.07 28.37
C LEU A 620 -19.12 -33.16 26.83
N ALA A 621 -20.10 -32.63 26.10
CA ALA A 621 -20.11 -32.58 24.65
C ALA A 621 -19.01 -31.67 24.07
N LYS A 622 -18.69 -30.53 24.76
CA LYS A 622 -17.55 -29.69 24.36
C LYS A 622 -16.22 -30.40 24.56
N LYS A 623 -16.06 -31.17 25.65
CA LYS A 623 -14.84 -31.95 25.88
C LYS A 623 -14.66 -33.02 24.82
N GLN A 624 -15.72 -33.74 24.47
CA GLN A 624 -15.69 -34.75 23.40
C GLN A 624 -15.36 -34.15 22.02
N LYS A 625 -15.98 -33.01 21.66
CA LYS A 625 -15.62 -32.29 20.41
C LYS A 625 -14.17 -31.79 20.40
N LEU A 626 -13.66 -31.34 21.55
CA LEU A 626 -12.27 -30.89 21.65
C LEU A 626 -11.26 -32.04 21.47
N ASP A 627 -11.60 -33.20 22.02
CA ASP A 627 -10.76 -34.40 21.91
C ASP A 627 -10.80 -34.94 20.46
N GLU A 628 -11.96 -34.86 19.79
CA GLU A 628 -12.09 -35.22 18.37
C GLU A 628 -11.30 -34.27 17.46
N ILE A 629 -11.31 -32.95 17.75
CA ILE A 629 -10.53 -31.96 17.00
C ILE A 629 -9.01 -32.19 17.21
N LYS A 630 -8.61 -32.55 18.43
CA LYS A 630 -7.19 -32.90 18.72
C LYS A 630 -6.76 -34.13 17.95
N ARG A 631 -7.62 -35.15 17.87
CA ARG A 631 -7.35 -36.37 17.11
C ARG A 631 -7.25 -36.11 15.61
N LYS A 632 -8.17 -35.35 15.02
CA LYS A 632 -8.12 -34.95 13.60
C LYS A 632 -6.91 -34.04 13.28
N LYS A 633 -6.47 -33.21 14.22
CA LYS A 633 -5.22 -32.40 14.05
C LYS A 633 -3.98 -33.28 14.08
N ALA A 634 -3.93 -34.28 14.96
CA ALA A 634 -2.81 -35.21 15.03
C ALA A 634 -2.71 -36.07 13.75
N GLU A 635 -3.83 -36.56 13.23
CA GLU A 635 -3.88 -37.31 11.97
C GLU A 635 -3.42 -36.45 10.76
N LYS A 636 -3.89 -35.19 10.67
CA LYS A 636 -3.41 -34.26 9.62
C LYS A 636 -1.92 -33.91 9.73
N LEU A 637 -1.39 -33.84 10.94
CA LEU A 637 0.05 -33.57 11.13
C LEU A 637 0.89 -34.74 10.67
N LEU A 638 0.44 -35.98 10.97
CA LEU A 638 1.10 -37.22 10.55
C LEU A 638 1.08 -37.38 9.02
N GLN A 639 -0.04 -36.99 8.39
CA GLN A 639 -0.19 -37.02 6.93
C GLN A 639 0.74 -35.99 6.25
N LYS A 640 0.83 -34.76 6.80
CA LYS A 640 1.74 -33.75 6.30
C LYS A 640 3.23 -34.15 6.42
N GLN A 641 3.58 -34.84 7.49
CA GLN A 641 4.96 -35.36 7.66
C GLN A 641 5.31 -36.45 6.65
N LYS A 642 4.33 -37.28 6.25
CA LYS A 642 4.52 -38.27 5.19
C LYS A 642 4.68 -37.62 3.82
N GLU A 643 3.82 -36.66 3.49
CA GLU A 643 3.89 -35.90 2.23
C GLU A 643 5.17 -35.07 2.10
N GLN A 644 5.72 -34.58 3.22
CA GLN A 644 6.97 -33.84 3.24
C GLN A 644 8.19 -34.74 2.99
N LYS A 645 8.20 -35.94 3.56
CA LYS A 645 9.24 -36.95 3.28
C LYS A 645 9.21 -37.42 1.82
N GLU A 646 8.02 -37.65 1.26
CA GLU A 646 7.89 -38.02 -0.16
C GLU A 646 8.37 -36.90 -1.11
N LYS A 647 8.12 -35.62 -0.74
CA LYS A 647 8.64 -34.47 -1.52
C LYS A 647 10.16 -34.35 -1.44
N GLU A 648 10.75 -34.56 -0.27
CA GLU A 648 12.21 -34.52 -0.11
C GLU A 648 12.91 -35.65 -0.89
N GLU A 649 12.31 -36.85 -0.92
CA GLU A 649 12.81 -37.96 -1.74
C GLU A 649 12.68 -37.69 -3.24
N ALA A 650 11.56 -37.10 -3.67
CA ALA A 650 11.34 -36.70 -5.07
C ALA A 650 12.31 -35.59 -5.51
N GLU A 651 12.57 -34.62 -4.64
CA GLU A 651 13.53 -33.54 -4.90
C GLU A 651 14.98 -34.03 -5.00
N MET A 652 15.34 -35.00 -4.17
CA MET A 652 16.65 -35.66 -4.26
C MET A 652 16.81 -36.48 -5.56
N LEU A 653 15.76 -37.16 -5.99
CA LEU A 653 15.76 -37.88 -7.27
C LEU A 653 15.84 -36.94 -8.48
N ALA A 654 15.11 -35.82 -8.45
CA ALA A 654 15.15 -34.81 -9.48
C ALA A 654 16.54 -34.13 -9.58
N LYS A 655 17.18 -33.88 -8.46
CA LYS A 655 18.55 -33.34 -8.41
C LYS A 655 19.57 -34.27 -9.05
N LYS A 656 19.49 -35.56 -8.76
CA LYS A 656 20.37 -36.59 -9.36
C LYS A 656 20.16 -36.70 -10.89
N ALA A 657 18.89 -36.61 -11.33
CA ALA A 657 18.59 -36.64 -12.76
C ALA A 657 19.09 -35.37 -13.49
N ALA A 658 19.01 -34.20 -12.84
CA ALA A 658 19.52 -32.95 -13.39
C ALA A 658 21.06 -32.94 -13.51
N GLU A 659 21.78 -33.49 -12.52
CA GLU A 659 23.23 -33.63 -12.59
C GLU A 659 23.66 -34.55 -13.71
N GLU A 660 22.93 -35.66 -13.92
CA GLU A 660 23.23 -36.60 -15.01
C GLU A 660 22.98 -35.97 -16.38
N LEU A 661 21.93 -35.16 -16.51
CA LEU A 661 21.63 -34.40 -17.74
C LEU A 661 22.71 -33.34 -18.04
N LEU A 662 23.18 -32.66 -17.01
CA LEU A 662 24.24 -31.65 -17.14
C LEU A 662 25.59 -32.28 -17.54
N ARG A 663 25.86 -33.49 -17.04
CA ARG A 663 27.03 -34.26 -17.43
C ARG A 663 26.96 -34.68 -18.92
N LYS A 664 25.82 -35.18 -19.36
CA LYS A 664 25.61 -35.54 -20.78
C LYS A 664 25.69 -34.33 -21.73
N GLN A 665 25.27 -33.15 -21.25
CA GLN A 665 25.41 -31.91 -22.06
C GLN A 665 26.86 -31.43 -22.15
N LYS A 666 27.68 -31.62 -21.10
CA LYS A 666 29.11 -31.30 -21.14
C LYS A 666 29.86 -32.23 -22.09
N GLU A 667 29.60 -33.51 -22.01
CA GLU A 667 30.21 -34.53 -22.89
C GLU A 667 29.85 -34.25 -24.35
N LYS A 668 28.61 -33.80 -24.65
CA LYS A 668 28.16 -33.41 -26.00
C LYS A 668 28.88 -32.16 -26.51
N LYS A 669 29.06 -31.14 -25.67
CA LYS A 669 29.81 -29.93 -26.03
C LYS A 669 31.29 -30.16 -26.27
N GLU A 670 31.92 -31.07 -25.51
CA GLU A 670 33.30 -31.45 -25.70
C GLU A 670 33.47 -32.22 -27.04
N ALA A 671 32.54 -33.11 -27.39
CA ALA A 671 32.53 -33.80 -28.63
C ALA A 671 32.34 -32.84 -29.84
N GLU A 672 31.45 -31.83 -29.72
CA GLU A 672 31.27 -30.82 -30.78
C GLU A 672 32.50 -29.90 -30.91
N MET A 673 33.18 -29.57 -29.83
CA MET A 673 34.42 -28.79 -29.89
C MET A 673 35.57 -29.61 -30.52
N LEU A 674 35.62 -30.91 -30.25
CA LEU A 674 36.63 -31.81 -30.88
C LEU A 674 36.38 -31.95 -32.38
N ALA A 675 35.12 -32.14 -32.77
CA ALA A 675 34.72 -32.20 -34.19
C ALA A 675 35.04 -30.90 -34.95
N LYS A 676 34.83 -29.73 -34.32
CA LYS A 676 35.17 -28.42 -34.89
C LYS A 676 36.69 -28.25 -35.07
N LYS A 677 37.51 -28.69 -34.12
CA LYS A 677 38.95 -28.65 -34.25
C LYS A 677 39.44 -29.56 -35.41
N GLN A 678 38.89 -30.77 -35.52
CA GLN A 678 39.23 -31.68 -36.62
C GLN A 678 38.83 -31.13 -38.01
N ALA A 679 37.68 -30.43 -38.07
CA ALA A 679 37.23 -29.77 -39.33
C ALA A 679 38.14 -28.58 -39.71
N GLU A 680 38.61 -27.78 -38.76
CA GLU A 680 39.56 -26.69 -39.02
C GLU A 680 40.95 -27.22 -39.45
N GLU A 681 41.41 -28.34 -38.89
CA GLU A 681 42.66 -28.95 -39.26
C GLU A 681 42.59 -29.54 -40.68
N LEU A 682 41.44 -30.12 -41.05
CA LEU A 682 41.20 -30.63 -42.42
C LEU A 682 41.16 -29.48 -43.45
N LEU A 683 40.51 -28.34 -43.07
CA LEU A 683 40.41 -27.16 -43.93
C LEU A 683 41.79 -26.51 -44.17
N LYS A 684 42.68 -26.56 -43.15
CA LYS A 684 44.06 -26.09 -43.25
C LYS A 684 44.90 -26.92 -44.17
N LYS A 685 44.80 -28.28 -44.12
CA LYS A 685 45.47 -29.18 -45.01
C LYS A 685 44.98 -28.99 -46.47
N GLN A 686 43.68 -28.81 -46.71
CA GLN A 686 43.15 -28.56 -48.03
C GLN A 686 43.63 -27.22 -48.65
N LYS A 687 43.84 -26.18 -47.83
CA LYS A 687 44.44 -24.93 -48.28
C LYS A 687 45.92 -25.06 -48.62
N GLU A 688 46.69 -25.81 -47.84
CA GLU A 688 48.08 -26.07 -48.13
C GLU A 688 48.26 -26.89 -49.42
N GLU A 689 47.40 -27.90 -49.63
CA GLU A 689 47.40 -28.67 -50.89
C GLU A 689 46.99 -27.82 -52.10
N ALA A 690 46.06 -26.89 -51.96
CA ALA A 690 45.67 -25.97 -53.02
C ALA A 690 46.79 -24.96 -53.35
N GLU A 691 47.55 -24.49 -52.37
CA GLU A 691 48.71 -23.62 -52.57
C GLU A 691 49.86 -24.33 -53.28
N ILE A 692 50.09 -25.61 -52.98
CA ILE A 692 51.09 -26.44 -53.65
C ILE A 692 50.70 -26.74 -55.06
N LEU A 693 49.41 -26.95 -55.33
CA LEU A 693 48.90 -27.14 -56.72
C LEU A 693 49.03 -25.85 -57.57
N ALA A 694 48.70 -24.68 -56.95
CA ALA A 694 48.85 -23.38 -57.61
C ALA A 694 50.32 -23.05 -57.95
N LYS A 695 51.28 -23.38 -57.07
CA LYS A 695 52.70 -23.21 -57.31
C LYS A 695 53.17 -24.13 -58.42
N LYS A 696 52.72 -25.38 -58.54
CA LYS A 696 53.03 -26.30 -59.62
C LYS A 696 52.44 -25.89 -61.00
N GLN A 697 51.35 -25.10 -60.97
CA GLN A 697 50.79 -24.61 -62.23
C GLN A 697 51.52 -23.34 -62.73
N MET A 698 52.10 -22.53 -61.82
CA MET A 698 52.90 -21.35 -62.17
C MET A 698 54.30 -21.72 -62.71
N GLU A 699 54.86 -22.87 -62.38
CA GLU A 699 56.13 -23.37 -62.91
C GLU A 699 56.00 -24.01 -64.33
N LYS A 700 54.77 -24.20 -64.85
CA LYS A 700 54.51 -24.75 -66.18
C LYS A 700 54.04 -23.69 -67.18
N LEU A 701 53.99 -22.43 -66.89
CA LEU A 701 53.82 -21.28 -67.75
C LEU A 701 55.15 -20.51 -67.83
#